data_412791211aa3cb6fca293e918c07a489
#
_entry.id   412791211aa3cb6fca293e918c07a489
#
_cell.length_a   1.000
_cell.length_b   1.000
_cell.length_c   1.000
_cell.angle_alpha   90.00
_cell.angle_beta   90.00
_cell.angle_gamma   90.00
#
_symmetry.space_group_name_H-M   'P 1'
#
loop_
_entity.id
_entity.type
_entity.pdbx_description
1 polymer ?
#
loop_
_entity_poly.entity_id
_entity_poly.type
_entity_poly.pdbx_seq_one_letter_code
_entity_poly.pdbx_strand_id
1 'polypeptide(L)'
;MRYFFFLPVLFLFNAALCAQQDTVYIWVDGLCGMCKNRIEKEAVKVDGVGAVNYNVYNNILSVVPSSSLFNKDKLQMAVAGIGHDTEKYKADSLVYESLHECCHYRDPQLRADHLEKLDASATVSGTVYVKGEGKKIPAIGASVYWEGTNLGEFTNENGEFVIPRAGTTSLLVFSYVGKIPDSVDMRGQREISIVLGGGYELQPIEITYKKKTTSYSFLTPVKVQLLGEGELAKAACCNLSESFETTPSVDVSFTDAVTGTRQIEMLGLSGASMSITRENIPDIRGLSAIYGLTFLPGTWVEGIQLSPGIGSVANGFESISGQINVELKKPENSEKLYVNFYGNEMNRFEANLNLSHSLNENLHTGLLLHAKRQRDQMDRNMDHFMDGPIGDQFIVANRWKFNTSNGIQGQWGIKGTFIQNSSGQLNGANHVHPGGGVYNPWLANMDTRRMEGWYKMGYLFPDKPKTSLGLQLSALNHNQNGIFGKRKYDAFQQSFYANLLYQSIIGSTDHVFRSGMSYQFDRFNETIAESTFLRNESVPGVFSEYTYSYLNKFSLVAGLRADNHSQYGFFVTPRLHLRYSPNEKTAFRFVAGRGQRTPSVFAENIGAMASSRIYQIINAKPAIPYGLNAEVAWNGGISFSKELQLIKKPATLNIELFHTRFENQIVVDYDANPQKVLFYNLSGKSYATSFQSQLDVEVLPRLDIRIAYRFNDVKTTYQAGLLQRPFVSKHKGFTNVAYETLLGGWKFDATIQWQGQKRLPDLKGNPAAVFAISESPDFFIVNSQVSKTIWNKLELYVGIENLLNFKQDYPIISADDPYSEWFDGAMVWGPVFGRMAYTGLRFKIDAPSKK
;
A
#
# COMPACT_ATOMS: atom_id res chain seq x y z
N MET A 1 27.79 4.81 -33.17
CA MET A 1 27.65 3.48 -33.74
C MET A 1 28.62 2.53 -33.05
N ARG A 2 28.16 1.68 -32.15
CA ARG A 2 28.80 0.44 -31.72
C ARG A 2 27.71 -0.42 -31.08
N TYR A 3 27.43 -1.56 -31.71
CA TYR A 3 26.43 -2.53 -31.34
C TYR A 3 26.87 -3.33 -30.12
N PHE A 4 25.99 -3.51 -29.11
CA PHE A 4 26.12 -4.55 -28.08
C PHE A 4 25.16 -5.69 -28.41
N PHE A 5 25.73 -6.85 -28.68
CA PHE A 5 25.03 -8.11 -28.83
C PHE A 5 24.71 -8.69 -27.43
N PHE A 6 23.44 -9.00 -27.17
CA PHE A 6 23.04 -9.86 -26.06
C PHE A 6 22.84 -11.29 -26.57
N LEU A 7 23.62 -12.21 -26.03
CA LEU A 7 23.43 -13.65 -26.20
C LEU A 7 22.37 -14.14 -25.17
N PRO A 8 21.36 -14.94 -25.56
CA PRO A 8 20.53 -15.66 -24.62
C PRO A 8 21.17 -17.00 -24.23
N VAL A 9 21.37 -17.24 -22.96
CA VAL A 9 21.77 -18.53 -22.39
C VAL A 9 20.51 -19.36 -22.19
N LEU A 10 20.38 -20.44 -23.01
CA LEU A 10 19.37 -21.48 -22.86
C LEU A 10 19.83 -22.47 -21.78
N PHE A 11 19.08 -22.58 -20.69
CA PHE A 11 19.21 -23.73 -19.78
C PHE A 11 18.04 -24.70 -19.98
N LEU A 12 18.37 -25.91 -20.37
CA LEU A 12 17.46 -27.05 -20.37
C LEU A 12 17.35 -27.60 -18.94
N PHE A 13 16.16 -27.67 -18.39
CA PHE A 13 15.88 -28.36 -17.14
C PHE A 13 14.97 -29.55 -17.36
N ASN A 14 15.40 -30.71 -16.86
CA ASN A 14 14.63 -31.94 -16.79
C ASN A 14 13.53 -31.80 -15.70
N ALA A 15 12.32 -32.25 -16.07
CA ALA A 15 11.20 -32.35 -15.14
C ALA A 15 11.30 -33.63 -14.32
N ALA A 16 11.35 -33.51 -12.99
CA ALA A 16 11.14 -34.62 -12.05
C ALA A 16 9.68 -34.61 -11.56
N LEU A 17 9.00 -35.73 -11.73
CA LEU A 17 7.66 -35.97 -11.21
C LEU A 17 7.69 -35.98 -9.66
N CYS A 18 6.86 -35.16 -9.03
CA CYS A 18 6.62 -35.21 -7.57
C CYS A 18 5.52 -36.23 -7.28
N ALA A 19 5.85 -37.24 -6.49
CA ALA A 19 4.89 -38.22 -5.98
C ALA A 19 4.09 -37.57 -4.79
N GLN A 20 2.77 -37.73 -4.82
CA GLN A 20 1.87 -37.40 -3.73
C GLN A 20 2.17 -38.34 -2.55
N GLN A 21 2.44 -37.78 -1.36
CA GLN A 21 2.72 -38.61 -0.16
C GLN A 21 1.42 -38.87 0.62
N ASP A 22 1.21 -40.13 1.00
CA ASP A 22 0.02 -40.59 1.73
C ASP A 22 0.03 -40.09 3.18
N THR A 23 -1.16 -39.88 3.76
CA THR A 23 -1.33 -39.48 5.16
C THR A 23 -0.87 -40.62 6.08
N VAL A 24 -0.02 -40.32 7.07
CA VAL A 24 0.51 -41.29 8.04
C VAL A 24 -0.28 -41.19 9.32
N TYR A 25 -0.68 -42.33 9.86
CA TYR A 25 -1.40 -42.44 11.12
C TYR A 25 -0.50 -43.01 12.21
N ILE A 26 -0.54 -42.38 13.40
CA ILE A 26 0.29 -42.76 14.56
C ILE A 26 -0.60 -42.74 15.80
N TRP A 27 -0.59 -43.85 16.52
CA TRP A 27 -1.26 -43.88 17.83
C TRP A 27 -0.44 -43.10 18.86
N VAL A 28 -1.11 -42.21 19.62
CA VAL A 28 -0.55 -41.35 20.66
C VAL A 28 -1.50 -41.32 21.84
N ASP A 29 -1.05 -41.59 23.05
CA ASP A 29 -1.93 -41.60 24.23
C ASP A 29 -2.18 -40.19 24.80
N GLY A 30 -3.45 -39.86 25.02
CA GLY A 30 -3.89 -38.55 25.54
C GLY A 30 -5.39 -38.56 25.81
N LEU A 31 -5.89 -37.81 26.80
CA LEU A 31 -7.25 -37.87 27.29
C LEU A 31 -8.12 -36.65 26.96
N CYS A 32 -7.55 -35.49 26.64
CA CYS A 32 -8.30 -34.23 26.61
C CYS A 32 -7.79 -33.24 25.59
N GLY A 33 -8.51 -32.12 25.39
CA GLY A 33 -8.14 -31.07 24.45
C GLY A 33 -6.79 -30.42 24.73
N MET A 34 -6.29 -30.42 25.96
CA MET A 34 -4.95 -29.92 26.28
C MET A 34 -3.86 -30.87 25.77
N CYS A 35 -4.10 -32.20 25.86
CA CYS A 35 -3.25 -33.21 25.23
C CYS A 35 -3.19 -33.00 23.71
N LYS A 36 -4.35 -32.82 23.06
CA LYS A 36 -4.43 -32.54 21.64
C LYS A 36 -3.56 -31.34 21.24
N ASN A 37 -3.75 -30.21 21.90
CA ASN A 37 -3.01 -28.98 21.58
C ASN A 37 -1.50 -29.14 21.75
N ARG A 38 -1.06 -29.91 22.74
CA ARG A 38 0.36 -30.16 23.01
C ARG A 38 0.96 -31.10 21.97
N ILE A 39 0.27 -32.20 21.65
CA ILE A 39 0.70 -33.17 20.64
C ILE A 39 0.82 -32.54 19.28
N GLU A 40 -0.20 -31.82 18.85
CA GLU A 40 -0.21 -31.14 17.54
C GLU A 40 0.86 -30.06 17.43
N LYS A 41 1.04 -29.26 18.50
CA LYS A 41 2.05 -28.20 18.54
C LYS A 41 3.48 -28.75 18.44
N GLU A 42 3.75 -29.92 18.99
CA GLU A 42 5.06 -30.53 18.89
C GLU A 42 5.25 -31.25 17.56
N ALA A 43 4.24 -31.96 17.10
CA ALA A 43 4.27 -32.68 15.83
C ALA A 43 4.60 -31.80 14.63
N VAL A 44 4.04 -30.57 14.57
CA VAL A 44 4.31 -29.61 13.49
C VAL A 44 5.77 -29.11 13.47
N LYS A 45 6.51 -29.21 14.56
CA LYS A 45 7.91 -28.78 14.60
C LYS A 45 8.87 -29.77 13.98
N VAL A 46 8.43 -31.02 13.76
CA VAL A 46 9.27 -32.05 13.19
C VAL A 46 9.46 -31.86 11.69
N ASP A 47 10.72 -31.92 11.25
CA ASP A 47 11.07 -31.75 9.85
C ASP A 47 10.30 -32.71 8.92
N GLY A 48 9.72 -32.13 7.88
CA GLY A 48 8.96 -32.88 6.88
C GLY A 48 7.49 -33.09 7.24
N VAL A 49 6.99 -32.55 8.35
CA VAL A 49 5.57 -32.56 8.70
C VAL A 49 4.88 -31.34 8.08
N GLY A 50 3.83 -31.56 7.30
CA GLY A 50 3.04 -30.51 6.63
C GLY A 50 1.83 -30.08 7.44
N ALA A 51 0.97 -31.04 7.79
CA ALA A 51 -0.21 -30.80 8.59
C ALA A 51 -0.43 -31.97 9.54
N VAL A 52 -1.05 -31.71 10.70
CA VAL A 52 -1.36 -32.72 11.71
C VAL A 52 -2.75 -32.49 12.29
N ASN A 53 -3.40 -33.57 12.66
CA ASN A 53 -4.62 -33.55 13.43
C ASN A 53 -4.63 -34.72 14.41
N TYR A 54 -4.73 -34.42 15.70
CA TYR A 54 -4.82 -35.45 16.76
C TYR A 54 -6.26 -35.60 17.22
N ASN A 55 -6.75 -36.81 17.14
CA ASN A 55 -8.10 -37.16 17.62
C ASN A 55 -8.01 -37.77 19.01
N VAL A 56 -8.53 -37.08 20.03
CA VAL A 56 -8.52 -37.49 21.43
C VAL A 56 -9.40 -38.72 21.76
N TYR A 57 -10.31 -39.09 20.86
CA TYR A 57 -11.27 -40.16 21.09
C TYR A 57 -10.73 -41.54 20.64
N ASN A 58 -9.96 -41.54 19.56
CA ASN A 58 -9.32 -42.78 19.05
C ASN A 58 -7.82 -42.80 19.26
N ASN A 59 -7.24 -41.76 19.87
CA ASN A 59 -5.80 -41.61 20.11
C ASN A 59 -4.94 -41.66 18.84
N ILE A 60 -5.47 -41.21 17.67
CA ILE A 60 -4.74 -41.24 16.42
C ILE A 60 -4.29 -39.81 16.04
N LEU A 61 -2.99 -39.67 15.80
CA LEU A 61 -2.38 -38.52 15.19
C LEU A 61 -2.27 -38.74 13.66
N SER A 62 -3.06 -38.01 12.89
CA SER A 62 -2.98 -38.00 11.45
C SER A 62 -1.97 -36.99 10.99
N VAL A 63 -1.03 -37.35 10.15
CA VAL A 63 0.09 -36.54 9.70
C VAL A 63 0.16 -36.55 8.17
N VAL A 64 0.14 -35.39 7.57
CA VAL A 64 0.38 -35.21 6.14
C VAL A 64 1.84 -34.80 5.97
N PRO A 65 2.70 -35.64 5.40
CA PRO A 65 4.09 -35.28 5.11
C PRO A 65 4.14 -34.12 4.11
N SER A 66 5.11 -33.24 4.27
CA SER A 66 5.35 -32.13 3.32
C SER A 66 6.59 -32.37 2.46
N SER A 67 7.44 -33.32 2.83
CA SER A 67 8.65 -33.62 2.08
C SER A 67 9.15 -35.06 2.38
N SER A 68 10.08 -35.53 1.57
CA SER A 68 10.77 -36.82 1.78
C SER A 68 11.65 -36.87 3.03
N LEU A 69 11.77 -35.78 3.75
CA LEU A 69 12.50 -35.67 5.03
C LEU A 69 11.66 -36.16 6.23
N PHE A 70 10.36 -36.39 6.02
CA PHE A 70 9.47 -36.89 7.06
C PHE A 70 9.97 -38.26 7.58
N ASN A 71 10.11 -38.35 8.91
CA ASN A 71 10.51 -39.57 9.60
C ASN A 71 9.54 -39.87 10.76
N LYS A 72 8.76 -40.94 10.59
CA LYS A 72 7.76 -41.38 11.60
C LYS A 72 8.37 -41.61 12.97
N ASP A 73 9.59 -42.13 13.06
CA ASP A 73 10.25 -42.41 14.34
C ASP A 73 10.71 -41.12 15.06
N LYS A 74 11.23 -40.15 14.30
CA LYS A 74 11.57 -38.83 14.87
C LYS A 74 10.34 -38.13 15.44
N LEU A 75 9.21 -38.23 14.74
CA LEU A 75 7.95 -37.62 15.20
C LEU A 75 7.48 -38.30 16.49
N GLN A 76 7.50 -39.63 16.55
CA GLN A 76 7.10 -40.35 17.75
C GLN A 76 8.03 -40.05 18.96
N MET A 77 9.35 -39.91 18.72
CA MET A 77 10.29 -39.51 19.77
C MET A 77 9.99 -38.07 20.26
N ALA A 78 9.70 -37.13 19.37
CA ALA A 78 9.38 -35.76 19.76
C ALA A 78 8.10 -35.71 20.61
N VAL A 79 7.07 -36.46 20.21
CA VAL A 79 5.82 -36.56 20.97
C VAL A 79 6.02 -37.28 22.32
N ALA A 80 6.83 -38.33 22.38
CA ALA A 80 7.19 -38.97 23.64
C ALA A 80 8.00 -38.03 24.56
N GLY A 81 8.87 -37.19 23.99
CA GLY A 81 9.67 -36.19 24.71
C GLY A 81 8.86 -35.11 25.41
N ILE A 82 7.62 -34.86 25.01
CA ILE A 82 6.70 -33.90 25.67
C ILE A 82 5.70 -34.56 26.61
N GLY A 83 5.88 -35.85 26.93
CA GLY A 83 5.12 -36.57 27.95
C GLY A 83 3.95 -37.40 27.43
N HIS A 84 3.86 -37.73 26.12
CA HIS A 84 2.80 -38.54 25.53
C HIS A 84 3.34 -39.85 24.94
N ASP A 85 2.82 -40.99 25.38
CA ASP A 85 3.18 -42.29 24.83
C ASP A 85 2.74 -42.43 23.39
N THR A 86 3.58 -43.08 22.58
CA THR A 86 3.28 -43.38 21.17
C THR A 86 3.32 -44.89 20.93
N GLU A 87 3.01 -45.34 19.70
CA GLU A 87 3.08 -46.75 19.33
C GLU A 87 4.41 -47.41 19.70
N LYS A 88 5.51 -46.69 19.51
CA LYS A 88 6.88 -47.22 19.61
C LYS A 88 7.66 -46.68 20.82
N TYR A 89 7.40 -45.48 21.29
CA TYR A 89 8.16 -44.81 22.33
C TYR A 89 7.27 -44.42 23.51
N LYS A 90 7.74 -44.69 24.72
CA LYS A 90 7.09 -44.24 25.94
C LYS A 90 7.70 -42.94 26.43
N ALA A 91 6.89 -42.08 26.95
CA ALA A 91 7.32 -40.87 27.60
C ALA A 91 8.09 -41.16 28.89
N ASP A 92 9.15 -40.38 29.13
CA ASP A 92 9.89 -40.40 30.38
C ASP A 92 8.96 -40.11 31.57
N SER A 93 9.14 -40.85 32.69
CA SER A 93 8.25 -40.74 33.84
C SER A 93 8.28 -39.33 34.47
N LEU A 94 9.43 -38.64 34.50
CA LEU A 94 9.54 -37.32 35.07
C LEU A 94 8.84 -36.27 34.17
N VAL A 95 8.94 -36.45 32.86
CA VAL A 95 8.25 -35.57 31.90
C VAL A 95 6.75 -35.81 31.96
N TYR A 96 6.33 -37.07 32.06
CA TYR A 96 4.92 -37.43 32.22
C TYR A 96 4.32 -36.87 33.53
N GLU A 97 5.00 -36.97 34.67
CA GLU A 97 4.54 -36.43 35.96
C GLU A 97 4.49 -34.89 35.97
N SER A 98 5.24 -34.23 35.13
CA SER A 98 5.19 -32.77 34.95
C SER A 98 3.97 -32.28 34.16
N LEU A 99 3.18 -33.18 33.57
CA LEU A 99 1.98 -32.85 32.88
C LEU A 99 0.92 -32.32 33.84
N HIS A 100 -0.01 -31.49 33.31
CA HIS A 100 -1.17 -31.07 34.08
C HIS A 100 -2.01 -32.28 34.50
N GLU A 101 -2.59 -32.26 35.71
CA GLU A 101 -3.35 -33.36 36.28
C GLU A 101 -4.34 -34.05 35.34
N CYS A 102 -5.07 -33.27 34.51
CA CYS A 102 -6.01 -33.82 33.53
C CYS A 102 -5.35 -34.54 32.33
N CYS A 103 -4.03 -34.50 32.22
CA CYS A 103 -3.27 -35.14 31.14
C CYS A 103 -2.59 -36.44 31.61
N HIS A 104 -2.78 -36.89 32.87
CA HIS A 104 -2.21 -38.11 33.40
C HIS A 104 -2.94 -39.36 32.91
N TYR A 105 -2.84 -39.62 31.60
CA TYR A 105 -3.55 -40.69 30.88
C TYR A 105 -3.17 -42.11 31.32
N ARG A 106 -2.07 -42.31 32.06
CA ARG A 106 -1.66 -43.61 32.64
C ARG A 106 -2.40 -43.91 33.95
N ASP A 107 -3.07 -42.90 34.57
CA ASP A 107 -3.89 -43.08 35.74
C ASP A 107 -5.21 -43.79 35.37
N PRO A 108 -5.48 -44.99 35.90
CA PRO A 108 -6.69 -45.76 35.57
C PRO A 108 -7.97 -45.07 36.02
N GLN A 109 -7.95 -44.29 37.11
CA GLN A 109 -9.13 -43.58 37.64
C GLN A 109 -9.48 -42.41 36.76
N LEU A 110 -8.48 -41.56 36.41
CA LEU A 110 -8.65 -40.44 35.50
C LEU A 110 -9.07 -40.91 34.09
N ARG A 111 -8.52 -42.03 33.65
CA ARG A 111 -8.95 -42.63 32.36
C ARG A 111 -10.37 -43.13 32.43
N ALA A 112 -10.82 -43.77 33.54
CA ALA A 112 -12.19 -44.20 33.76
C ALA A 112 -13.14 -43.00 33.81
N ASP A 113 -12.80 -41.92 34.54
CA ASP A 113 -13.62 -40.71 34.65
C ASP A 113 -13.78 -39.96 33.31
N HIS A 114 -12.78 -40.04 32.45
CA HIS A 114 -12.87 -39.54 31.06
C HIS A 114 -13.62 -40.48 30.13
N LEU A 115 -13.58 -41.82 30.38
CA LEU A 115 -14.30 -42.84 29.63
C LEU A 115 -15.74 -43.03 30.11
N GLU A 116 -16.09 -42.82 31.42
CA GLU A 116 -17.47 -42.81 31.90
C GLU A 116 -18.31 -41.69 31.26
N LYS A 117 -17.69 -40.63 30.86
CA LYS A 117 -18.34 -39.61 30.01
C LYS A 117 -18.51 -40.03 28.55
N LEU A 118 -17.91 -41.14 28.15
CA LEU A 118 -17.90 -41.71 26.80
C LEU A 118 -18.30 -43.19 26.88
N ASP A 119 -19.57 -43.45 27.26
CA ASP A 119 -20.13 -44.80 27.20
C ASP A 119 -19.93 -45.38 25.79
N ALA A 120 -19.23 -46.47 25.64
CA ALA A 120 -19.00 -47.16 24.35
C ALA A 120 -20.32 -47.62 23.69
N SER A 121 -21.42 -47.68 24.45
CA SER A 121 -22.80 -47.82 23.91
C SER A 121 -23.33 -46.56 23.22
N ALA A 122 -22.65 -45.42 23.38
CA ALA A 122 -23.06 -44.09 22.91
C ALA A 122 -22.40 -43.62 21.62
N THR A 123 -21.67 -44.46 20.91
CA THR A 123 -21.10 -44.12 19.60
C THR A 123 -22.08 -44.43 18.47
N VAL A 124 -22.02 -43.60 17.44
CA VAL A 124 -22.70 -43.83 16.15
C VAL A 124 -21.62 -44.01 15.10
N SER A 125 -21.75 -45.08 14.33
CA SER A 125 -20.85 -45.43 13.22
C SER A 125 -21.61 -45.50 11.91
N GLY A 126 -20.91 -45.42 10.79
CA GLY A 126 -21.51 -45.58 9.49
C GLY A 126 -20.63 -45.29 8.32
N THR A 127 -21.20 -45.30 7.14
CA THR A 127 -20.50 -45.07 5.90
C THR A 127 -21.22 -44.00 5.07
N VAL A 128 -20.49 -43.03 4.58
CA VAL A 128 -20.99 -41.98 3.70
C VAL A 128 -20.53 -42.26 2.29
N TYR A 129 -21.47 -42.26 1.36
CA TYR A 129 -21.22 -42.38 -0.07
C TYR A 129 -21.65 -41.13 -0.81
N VAL A 130 -21.07 -40.89 -1.99
CA VAL A 130 -21.54 -39.92 -2.98
C VAL A 130 -21.92 -40.66 -4.28
N LYS A 131 -22.90 -40.10 -4.98
CA LYS A 131 -23.33 -40.64 -6.26
C LYS A 131 -22.34 -40.16 -7.33
N GLY A 132 -21.49 -41.09 -7.88
CA GLY A 132 -20.73 -40.88 -9.08
C GLY A 132 -21.49 -41.44 -10.30
N GLU A 133 -20.93 -41.41 -11.49
CA GLU A 133 -21.54 -41.89 -12.76
C GLU A 133 -22.14 -43.30 -12.65
N GLY A 134 -23.32 -43.36 -12.01
CA GLY A 134 -24.09 -44.60 -11.83
C GLY A 134 -23.64 -45.55 -10.70
N LYS A 135 -22.55 -45.24 -9.95
CA LYS A 135 -22.05 -46.05 -8.82
C LYS A 135 -21.97 -45.23 -7.51
N LYS A 136 -22.09 -45.95 -6.38
CA LYS A 136 -21.83 -45.35 -5.05
C LYS A 136 -20.31 -45.36 -4.85
N ILE A 137 -19.73 -44.19 -4.56
CA ILE A 137 -18.32 -44.01 -4.29
C ILE A 137 -18.18 -43.59 -2.81
N PRO A 138 -17.28 -44.17 -1.99
CA PRO A 138 -17.02 -43.70 -0.64
C PRO A 138 -16.68 -42.21 -0.61
N ALA A 139 -17.32 -41.47 0.25
CA ALA A 139 -17.08 -40.04 0.44
C ALA A 139 -15.91 -39.84 1.41
N ILE A 140 -14.69 -39.84 0.90
CA ILE A 140 -13.48 -39.67 1.69
C ILE A 140 -13.41 -38.22 2.20
N GLY A 141 -13.23 -38.02 3.51
CA GLY A 141 -13.15 -36.68 4.13
C GLY A 141 -14.49 -35.94 4.19
N ALA A 142 -15.61 -36.66 4.13
CA ALA A 142 -16.90 -36.05 4.43
C ALA A 142 -16.99 -35.66 5.90
N SER A 143 -17.50 -34.48 6.19
CA SER A 143 -17.72 -34.00 7.56
C SER A 143 -19.02 -34.57 8.10
N VAL A 144 -18.95 -35.22 9.26
CA VAL A 144 -20.10 -35.79 9.99
C VAL A 144 -20.15 -35.13 11.36
N TYR A 145 -21.21 -34.44 11.69
CA TYR A 145 -21.29 -33.68 12.96
C TYR A 145 -22.71 -33.60 13.50
N TRP A 146 -22.84 -33.48 14.83
CA TRP A 146 -24.13 -33.28 15.48
C TRP A 146 -24.58 -31.83 15.37
N GLU A 147 -25.81 -31.62 14.92
CA GLU A 147 -26.40 -30.29 14.72
C GLU A 147 -26.37 -29.45 16.01
N GLY A 148 -25.85 -28.20 15.89
CA GLY A 148 -25.75 -27.27 17.01
C GLY A 148 -24.66 -27.59 18.04
N THR A 149 -23.75 -28.52 17.75
CA THR A 149 -22.63 -28.89 18.62
C THR A 149 -21.29 -28.75 17.92
N ASN A 150 -20.19 -28.79 18.68
CA ASN A 150 -18.84 -28.85 18.15
C ASN A 150 -18.31 -30.30 18.00
N LEU A 151 -19.18 -31.30 18.13
CA LEU A 151 -18.85 -32.71 17.98
C LEU A 151 -18.97 -33.11 16.51
N GLY A 152 -17.87 -33.36 15.86
CA GLY A 152 -17.81 -33.77 14.46
C GLY A 152 -16.60 -34.65 14.18
N GLU A 153 -16.67 -35.46 13.11
CA GLU A 153 -15.63 -36.36 12.63
C GLU A 153 -15.60 -36.33 11.09
N PHE A 154 -14.48 -36.73 10.50
CA PHE A 154 -14.35 -36.89 9.06
C PHE A 154 -14.35 -38.37 8.69
N THR A 155 -14.89 -38.74 7.54
CA THR A 155 -14.87 -40.10 7.04
C THR A 155 -13.46 -40.49 6.55
N ASN A 156 -13.11 -41.76 6.77
CA ASN A 156 -11.84 -42.36 6.32
C ASN A 156 -11.84 -42.69 4.79
N GLU A 157 -10.81 -43.39 4.31
CA GLU A 157 -10.64 -43.79 2.89
C GLU A 157 -11.78 -44.70 2.37
N ASN A 158 -12.46 -45.41 3.25
CA ASN A 158 -13.61 -46.24 2.91
C ASN A 158 -14.95 -45.46 3.05
N GLY A 159 -14.89 -44.16 3.39
CA GLY A 159 -16.08 -43.35 3.67
C GLY A 159 -16.71 -43.63 5.05
N GLU A 160 -16.00 -44.36 5.95
CA GLU A 160 -16.49 -44.77 7.26
C GLU A 160 -16.20 -43.69 8.30
N PHE A 161 -17.09 -43.56 9.30
CA PHE A 161 -16.93 -42.70 10.47
C PHE A 161 -17.37 -43.39 11.74
N VAL A 162 -16.84 -42.93 12.87
CA VAL A 162 -17.31 -43.29 14.23
C VAL A 162 -17.34 -42.00 15.06
N ILE A 163 -18.49 -41.61 15.55
CA ILE A 163 -18.68 -40.36 16.30
C ILE A 163 -19.37 -40.65 17.64
N PRO A 164 -18.91 -40.07 18.76
CA PRO A 164 -19.65 -40.13 20.02
C PRO A 164 -21.03 -39.49 19.91
N ARG A 165 -22.01 -40.05 20.62
CA ARG A 165 -23.36 -39.50 20.62
C ARG A 165 -23.43 -38.16 21.38
N ALA A 166 -23.98 -37.11 20.79
CA ALA A 166 -24.26 -35.88 21.51
C ALA A 166 -25.46 -36.04 22.45
N GLY A 167 -25.32 -35.67 23.71
CA GLY A 167 -26.43 -35.70 24.66
C GLY A 167 -27.51 -34.63 24.47
N THR A 168 -27.25 -33.65 23.57
CA THR A 168 -28.10 -32.46 23.39
C THR A 168 -28.90 -32.47 22.10
N THR A 169 -28.56 -33.31 21.12
CA THR A 169 -29.28 -33.41 19.81
C THR A 169 -29.25 -34.83 19.28
N SER A 170 -30.26 -35.20 18.50
CA SER A 170 -30.36 -36.47 17.79
C SER A 170 -30.07 -36.37 16.30
N LEU A 171 -29.92 -35.15 15.76
CA LEU A 171 -29.70 -34.89 14.33
C LEU A 171 -28.22 -34.94 14.00
N LEU A 172 -27.82 -35.92 13.21
CA LEU A 172 -26.49 -36.09 12.66
C LEU A 172 -26.42 -35.55 11.24
N VAL A 173 -25.56 -34.58 11.00
CA VAL A 173 -25.43 -33.87 9.70
C VAL A 173 -24.22 -34.41 8.94
N PHE A 174 -24.39 -34.65 7.67
CA PHE A 174 -23.40 -35.13 6.73
C PHE A 174 -23.14 -34.07 5.67
N SER A 175 -21.89 -33.63 5.52
CA SER A 175 -21.51 -32.63 4.54
C SER A 175 -20.29 -33.09 3.74
N TYR A 176 -20.34 -32.88 2.43
CA TYR A 176 -19.26 -33.20 1.53
C TYR A 176 -19.11 -32.11 0.45
N VAL A 177 -17.87 -31.80 0.05
CA VAL A 177 -17.61 -30.74 -0.92
C VAL A 177 -18.37 -30.98 -2.23
N GLY A 178 -19.15 -30.01 -2.66
CA GLY A 178 -19.96 -30.07 -3.89
C GLY A 178 -21.23 -30.93 -3.79
N LYS A 179 -21.64 -31.35 -2.59
CA LYS A 179 -22.91 -32.06 -2.34
C LYS A 179 -23.74 -31.27 -1.34
N ILE A 180 -25.09 -31.45 -1.42
CA ILE A 180 -26.00 -30.87 -0.43
C ILE A 180 -25.81 -31.61 0.90
N PRO A 181 -25.59 -30.90 2.01
CA PRO A 181 -25.62 -31.52 3.31
C PRO A 181 -26.96 -32.22 3.56
N ASP A 182 -26.90 -33.39 4.13
CA ASP A 182 -28.08 -34.14 4.53
C ASP A 182 -28.01 -34.40 6.04
N SER A 183 -29.14 -34.55 6.69
CA SER A 183 -29.25 -34.76 8.12
C SER A 183 -30.19 -35.92 8.45
N VAL A 184 -29.80 -36.74 9.40
CA VAL A 184 -30.58 -37.91 9.81
C VAL A 184 -30.77 -37.90 11.32
N ASP A 185 -31.99 -38.19 11.76
CA ASP A 185 -32.33 -38.39 13.16
C ASP A 185 -31.90 -39.80 13.62
N MET A 186 -30.90 -39.81 14.49
CA MET A 186 -30.24 -41.04 14.98
C MET A 186 -30.89 -41.57 16.26
N ARG A 187 -32.09 -41.18 16.64
CA ARG A 187 -32.80 -41.73 17.81
C ARG A 187 -32.99 -43.23 17.64
N GLY A 188 -32.39 -44.01 18.54
CA GLY A 188 -32.52 -45.48 18.52
C GLY A 188 -31.65 -46.17 17.45
N GLN A 189 -30.88 -45.46 16.62
CA GLN A 189 -29.96 -46.05 15.64
C GLN A 189 -28.50 -45.89 16.06
N ARG A 190 -27.68 -46.89 15.79
CA ARG A 190 -26.23 -46.87 16.09
C ARG A 190 -25.35 -46.92 14.86
N GLU A 191 -25.95 -47.34 13.75
CA GLU A 191 -25.25 -47.46 12.47
C GLU A 191 -26.03 -46.89 11.35
N ILE A 192 -25.40 -46.21 10.40
CA ILE A 192 -26.04 -45.59 9.23
C ILE A 192 -25.17 -45.72 7.99
N SER A 193 -25.82 -45.97 6.86
CA SER A 193 -25.23 -45.86 5.53
C SER A 193 -26.01 -44.84 4.73
N ILE A 194 -25.38 -43.71 4.40
CA ILE A 194 -26.01 -42.60 3.66
C ILE A 194 -25.33 -42.36 2.32
N VAL A 195 -26.14 -41.99 1.33
CA VAL A 195 -25.65 -41.58 0.00
C VAL A 195 -26.01 -40.11 -0.17
N LEU A 196 -25.02 -39.24 -0.13
CA LEU A 196 -25.22 -37.82 -0.39
C LEU A 196 -25.59 -37.62 -1.87
N GLY A 197 -26.87 -37.28 -2.06
CA GLY A 197 -27.49 -37.19 -3.37
C GLY A 197 -27.25 -35.86 -4.07
N GLY A 198 -27.55 -35.90 -5.36
CA GLY A 198 -27.64 -34.86 -6.37
C GLY A 198 -27.17 -33.48 -6.04
N GLY A 199 -26.04 -33.06 -6.72
CA GLY A 199 -25.75 -31.66 -6.72
C GLY A 199 -26.91 -30.87 -7.31
N TYR A 200 -27.57 -30.03 -6.50
CA TYR A 200 -28.01 -28.78 -7.07
C TYR A 200 -26.71 -28.03 -7.42
N GLU A 201 -26.58 -27.58 -8.67
CA GLU A 201 -25.81 -26.38 -8.90
C GLU A 201 -26.51 -25.33 -8.03
N LEU A 202 -26.01 -25.18 -6.81
CA LEU A 202 -26.24 -23.96 -6.07
C LEU A 202 -25.69 -22.90 -7.00
N GLN A 203 -26.56 -22.10 -7.62
CA GLN A 203 -26.13 -20.79 -8.06
C GLN A 203 -25.29 -20.26 -6.89
N PRO A 204 -24.02 -19.90 -7.12
CA PRO A 204 -23.20 -19.44 -6.04
C PRO A 204 -24.03 -18.37 -5.35
N ILE A 205 -24.34 -18.54 -4.08
CA ILE A 205 -24.75 -17.43 -3.24
C ILE A 205 -23.49 -16.59 -3.26
N GLU A 206 -23.43 -15.63 -4.16
CA GLU A 206 -22.47 -14.54 -4.08
C GLU A 206 -22.75 -13.87 -2.73
N ILE A 207 -22.07 -14.36 -1.70
CA ILE A 207 -21.86 -13.54 -0.52
C ILE A 207 -20.98 -12.42 -1.05
N THR A 208 -21.59 -11.38 -1.56
CA THR A 208 -20.92 -10.12 -1.89
C THR A 208 -20.49 -9.51 -0.58
N TYR A 209 -19.37 -10.05 -0.06
CA TYR A 209 -18.62 -9.38 1.00
C TYR A 209 -18.11 -8.09 0.40
N LYS A 210 -18.69 -6.96 0.80
CA LYS A 210 -18.20 -5.65 0.41
C LYS A 210 -16.78 -5.49 0.97
N LYS A 211 -15.77 -5.70 0.13
CA LYS A 211 -14.40 -5.44 0.49
C LYS A 211 -14.29 -3.98 0.90
N LYS A 212 -13.88 -3.71 2.15
CA LYS A 212 -13.67 -2.33 2.61
C LYS A 212 -12.71 -1.63 1.65
N THR A 213 -13.10 -0.46 1.16
CA THR A 213 -12.30 0.33 0.20
C THR A 213 -11.02 0.85 0.82
N THR A 214 -11.06 1.12 2.12
CA THR A 214 -9.89 1.43 2.96
C THR A 214 -9.84 0.45 4.13
N SER A 215 -8.66 -0.08 4.43
CA SER A 215 -8.44 -0.98 5.57
C SER A 215 -7.15 -0.64 6.30
N TYR A 216 -7.10 -1.01 7.59
CA TYR A 216 -5.92 -0.87 8.43
C TYR A 216 -5.41 -2.25 8.80
N SER A 217 -4.11 -2.47 8.67
CA SER A 217 -3.51 -3.70 9.15
C SER A 217 -3.37 -3.67 10.66
N PHE A 218 -4.11 -4.53 11.37
CA PHE A 218 -3.96 -4.71 12.82
C PHE A 218 -2.79 -5.64 13.19
N LEU A 219 -2.30 -6.43 12.25
CA LEU A 219 -1.30 -7.47 12.48
C LEU A 219 0.14 -7.01 12.25
N THR A 220 0.35 -5.99 11.42
CA THR A 220 1.70 -5.50 11.10
C THR A 220 2.22 -4.54 12.18
N PRO A 221 3.52 -4.63 12.54
CA PRO A 221 4.17 -3.68 13.45
C PRO A 221 4.17 -2.24 12.91
N VAL A 222 4.44 -2.07 11.63
CA VAL A 222 4.31 -0.80 10.94
C VAL A 222 2.83 -0.52 10.71
N LYS A 223 2.36 0.69 11.03
CA LYS A 223 1.01 1.10 10.67
C LYS A 223 0.92 1.23 9.15
N VAL A 224 0.00 0.48 8.55
CA VAL A 224 -0.28 0.54 7.12
C VAL A 224 -1.76 0.77 6.91
N GLN A 225 -2.10 1.88 6.26
CA GLN A 225 -3.42 2.12 5.70
C GLN A 225 -3.41 1.68 4.25
N LEU A 226 -4.30 0.80 3.89
CA LEU A 226 -4.46 0.27 2.53
C LEU A 226 -5.62 0.98 1.85
N LEU A 227 -5.35 1.68 0.76
CA LEU A 227 -6.34 2.23 -0.15
C LEU A 227 -6.46 1.28 -1.33
N GLY A 228 -7.59 0.61 -1.48
CA GLY A 228 -7.84 -0.31 -2.58
C GLY A 228 -8.48 0.38 -3.79
N GLU A 229 -8.64 -0.36 -4.91
CA GLU A 229 -9.28 0.14 -6.14
C GLU A 229 -10.63 0.82 -5.90
N GLY A 230 -11.44 0.29 -4.96
CA GLY A 230 -12.74 0.88 -4.62
C GLY A 230 -12.63 2.27 -3.99
N GLU A 231 -11.55 2.59 -3.24
CA GLU A 231 -11.29 3.94 -2.73
C GLU A 231 -10.85 4.87 -3.85
N LEU A 232 -9.95 4.40 -4.71
CA LEU A 232 -9.47 5.15 -5.87
C LEU A 232 -10.58 5.44 -6.90
N ALA A 233 -11.63 4.60 -6.94
CA ALA A 233 -12.77 4.78 -7.84
C ALA A 233 -13.81 5.80 -7.35
N LYS A 234 -13.74 6.29 -6.10
CA LYS A 234 -14.66 7.30 -5.52
C LYS A 234 -14.49 8.69 -6.12
N ALA A 235 -13.34 8.98 -6.71
CA ALA A 235 -13.06 10.17 -7.47
C ALA A 235 -12.56 9.80 -8.87
N ALA A 236 -12.56 10.74 -9.79
CA ALA A 236 -11.95 10.54 -11.11
C ALA A 236 -10.42 10.59 -10.97
N CYS A 237 -9.81 9.55 -10.40
CA CYS A 237 -8.38 9.48 -10.17
C CYS A 237 -7.64 9.27 -11.49
N CYS A 238 -7.27 10.35 -12.14
CA CYS A 238 -6.53 10.31 -13.39
C CYS A 238 -5.03 10.08 -13.17
N ASN A 239 -4.51 10.47 -12.00
CA ASN A 239 -3.12 10.29 -11.61
C ASN A 239 -2.97 10.08 -10.10
N LEU A 240 -1.74 9.81 -9.65
CA LEU A 240 -1.48 9.50 -8.25
C LEU A 240 -1.82 10.66 -7.29
N SER A 241 -1.62 11.92 -7.68
CA SER A 241 -1.96 13.05 -6.80
C SER A 241 -3.46 13.15 -6.55
N GLU A 242 -4.28 12.98 -7.58
CA GLU A 242 -5.74 12.99 -7.48
C GLU A 242 -6.28 11.81 -6.66
N SER A 243 -5.53 10.69 -6.62
CA SER A 243 -5.87 9.49 -5.84
C SER A 243 -5.93 9.73 -4.32
N PHE A 244 -5.33 10.81 -3.82
CA PHE A 244 -5.32 11.13 -2.39
C PHE A 244 -6.45 12.06 -1.94
N GLU A 245 -7.24 12.60 -2.84
CA GLU A 245 -8.32 13.55 -2.49
C GLU A 245 -9.43 12.93 -1.62
N THR A 246 -9.57 11.60 -1.64
CA THR A 246 -10.56 10.87 -0.82
C THR A 246 -10.02 10.36 0.52
N THR A 247 -8.75 10.65 0.85
CA THR A 247 -8.13 10.22 2.11
C THR A 247 -7.70 11.41 2.98
N PRO A 248 -7.95 11.38 4.30
CA PRO A 248 -7.50 12.44 5.20
C PRO A 248 -6.00 12.36 5.53
N SER A 249 -5.29 11.26 5.17
CA SER A 249 -3.91 11.02 5.60
C SER A 249 -2.87 11.76 4.75
N VAL A 250 -3.23 12.15 3.52
CA VAL A 250 -2.37 12.85 2.57
C VAL A 250 -3.12 14.07 2.05
N ASP A 251 -2.49 15.22 2.09
CA ASP A 251 -3.05 16.46 1.55
C ASP A 251 -2.56 16.68 0.15
N VAL A 252 -3.40 17.27 -0.69
CA VAL A 252 -3.09 17.66 -2.07
C VAL A 252 -3.25 19.17 -2.20
N SER A 253 -2.29 19.84 -2.82
CA SER A 253 -2.35 21.27 -3.09
C SER A 253 -1.67 21.60 -4.42
N PHE A 254 -2.01 22.77 -5.02
CA PHE A 254 -1.27 23.29 -6.15
C PHE A 254 0.07 23.87 -5.71
N THR A 255 1.10 23.76 -6.55
CA THR A 255 2.41 24.37 -6.32
C THR A 255 2.45 25.84 -6.71
N ASP A 256 1.65 26.19 -7.70
CA ASP A 256 1.55 27.54 -8.30
C ASP A 256 0.22 27.69 -9.06
N ALA A 257 -0.11 28.92 -9.40
CA ALA A 257 -1.35 29.26 -10.10
C ALA A 257 -1.31 29.07 -11.62
N VAL A 258 -0.14 28.78 -12.20
CA VAL A 258 0.08 28.79 -13.64
C VAL A 258 0.18 27.41 -14.25
N THR A 259 1.00 26.52 -13.63
CA THR A 259 1.34 25.22 -14.24
C THR A 259 0.31 24.14 -13.99
N GLY A 260 -0.62 24.33 -13.04
CA GLY A 260 -1.58 23.31 -12.61
C GLY A 260 -0.92 22.10 -11.92
N THR A 261 0.36 22.23 -11.55
CA THR A 261 1.12 21.18 -10.89
C THR A 261 0.62 20.98 -9.45
N ARG A 262 0.43 19.72 -9.06
CA ARG A 262 -0.02 19.38 -7.72
C ARG A 262 1.13 18.73 -6.92
N GLN A 263 1.15 19.00 -5.64
CA GLN A 263 2.04 18.36 -4.66
C GLN A 263 1.23 17.68 -3.57
N ILE A 264 1.88 16.77 -2.85
CA ILE A 264 1.28 16.09 -1.70
C ILE A 264 2.03 16.42 -0.42
N GLU A 265 1.33 16.35 0.71
CA GLU A 265 1.89 16.52 2.05
C GLU A 265 1.41 15.43 2.99
N MET A 266 2.29 14.98 3.88
CA MET A 266 1.96 14.05 4.97
C MET A 266 2.59 14.56 6.25
N LEU A 267 1.83 14.52 7.35
CA LEU A 267 2.25 15.05 8.65
C LEU A 267 2.66 16.56 8.60
N GLY A 268 2.09 17.33 7.65
CA GLY A 268 2.44 18.72 7.41
C GLY A 268 3.78 18.95 6.70
N LEU A 269 4.42 17.89 6.19
CA LEU A 269 5.67 17.94 5.46
C LEU A 269 5.44 17.59 3.99
N SER A 270 6.25 18.19 3.11
CA SER A 270 6.18 18.03 1.66
C SER A 270 6.41 16.57 1.24
N GLY A 271 5.85 16.18 0.09
CA GLY A 271 6.02 14.87 -0.52
C GLY A 271 7.46 14.45 -0.72
N ALA A 272 8.37 15.39 -0.93
CA ALA A 272 9.80 15.12 -1.02
C ALA A 272 10.41 14.54 0.28
N SER A 273 9.78 14.76 1.45
CA SER A 273 10.19 14.15 2.73
C SER A 273 9.68 12.72 2.93
N MET A 274 8.89 12.19 1.99
CA MET A 274 8.39 10.81 1.98
C MET A 274 9.20 9.94 1.03
N SER A 275 9.29 8.66 1.36
CA SER A 275 9.76 7.64 0.41
C SER A 275 8.57 7.16 -0.42
N ILE A 276 8.51 7.54 -1.70
CA ILE A 276 7.46 7.09 -2.61
C ILE A 276 8.04 5.97 -3.49
N THR A 277 7.50 4.77 -3.27
CA THR A 277 7.96 3.54 -3.92
C THR A 277 6.87 2.95 -4.81
N ARG A 278 7.28 2.26 -5.83
CA ARG A 278 6.43 1.39 -6.64
C ARG A 278 6.84 -0.06 -6.39
N GLU A 279 5.96 -0.83 -5.77
CA GLU A 279 6.23 -2.21 -5.40
C GLU A 279 7.55 -2.36 -4.60
N ASN A 280 7.78 -1.45 -3.63
CA ASN A 280 8.97 -1.35 -2.79
C ASN A 280 10.29 -1.03 -3.54
N ILE A 281 10.25 -0.52 -4.75
CA ILE A 281 11.38 0.07 -5.45
C ILE A 281 11.22 1.60 -5.42
N PRO A 282 12.24 2.40 -5.05
CA PRO A 282 12.16 3.86 -5.11
C PRO A 282 11.80 4.34 -6.51
N ASP A 283 10.79 5.20 -6.65
CA ASP A 283 10.26 5.62 -7.96
C ASP A 283 10.19 7.15 -8.11
N ILE A 284 9.42 7.83 -7.26
CA ILE A 284 9.21 9.28 -7.33
C ILE A 284 10.21 9.96 -6.40
N ARG A 285 11.33 10.43 -6.97
CA ARG A 285 12.43 11.10 -6.27
C ARG A 285 13.32 11.88 -7.26
N GLY A 286 14.20 12.74 -6.75
CA GLY A 286 15.07 13.54 -7.60
C GLY A 286 14.29 14.54 -8.44
N LEU A 287 14.51 14.57 -9.75
CA LEU A 287 13.80 15.46 -10.68
C LEU A 287 12.30 15.18 -10.74
N SER A 288 11.88 13.97 -10.42
CA SER A 288 10.47 13.59 -10.42
C SER A 288 9.74 13.86 -9.10
N ALA A 289 10.37 14.47 -8.10
CA ALA A 289 9.82 14.63 -6.76
C ALA A 289 8.41 15.26 -6.70
N ILE A 290 8.09 16.17 -7.61
CA ILE A 290 6.77 16.80 -7.76
C ILE A 290 6.03 16.26 -9.00
N TYR A 291 6.57 16.45 -10.19
CA TYR A 291 5.92 16.02 -11.44
C TYR A 291 5.67 14.51 -11.53
N GLY A 292 6.47 13.70 -10.83
CA GLY A 292 6.36 12.23 -10.84
C GLY A 292 5.01 11.68 -10.36
N LEU A 293 4.24 12.46 -9.62
CA LEU A 293 2.88 12.09 -9.23
C LEU A 293 1.95 11.91 -10.44
N THR A 294 2.26 12.56 -11.57
CA THR A 294 1.50 12.43 -12.83
C THR A 294 1.95 11.24 -13.68
N PHE A 295 3.08 10.59 -13.36
CA PHE A 295 3.63 9.47 -14.13
C PHE A 295 2.97 8.12 -13.84
N LEU A 296 2.05 8.08 -12.87
CA LEU A 296 1.30 6.90 -12.48
C LEU A 296 -0.20 7.15 -12.65
N PRO A 297 -0.80 6.67 -13.76
CA PRO A 297 -2.25 6.72 -13.94
C PRO A 297 -2.98 5.95 -12.84
N GLY A 298 -4.02 6.54 -12.25
CA GLY A 298 -4.78 5.93 -11.15
C GLY A 298 -5.41 4.60 -11.52
N THR A 299 -5.78 4.40 -12.78
CA THR A 299 -6.35 3.16 -13.32
C THR A 299 -5.37 1.96 -13.35
N TRP A 300 -4.06 2.23 -13.22
CA TRP A 300 -3.02 1.19 -13.17
C TRP A 300 -2.77 0.68 -11.75
N VAL A 301 -3.30 1.39 -10.75
CA VAL A 301 -3.04 1.14 -9.33
C VAL A 301 -4.03 0.10 -8.81
N GLU A 302 -3.51 -1.02 -8.27
CA GLU A 302 -4.26 -2.03 -7.53
C GLU A 302 -4.53 -1.57 -6.09
N GLY A 303 -3.56 -0.86 -5.49
CA GLY A 303 -3.68 -0.31 -4.16
C GLY A 303 -2.50 0.55 -3.76
N ILE A 304 -2.73 1.39 -2.75
CA ILE A 304 -1.71 2.26 -2.17
C ILE A 304 -1.58 1.92 -0.69
N GLN A 305 -0.36 1.74 -0.23
CA GLN A 305 -0.01 1.52 1.16
C GLN A 305 0.55 2.84 1.72
N LEU A 306 -0.16 3.42 2.68
CA LEU A 306 0.27 4.63 3.38
C LEU A 306 0.80 4.26 4.76
N SER A 307 2.03 4.62 5.05
CA SER A 307 2.69 4.40 6.33
C SER A 307 3.24 5.73 6.84
N PRO A 308 2.50 6.44 7.72
CA PRO A 308 2.99 7.68 8.31
C PRO A 308 4.14 7.40 9.28
N GLY A 309 5.08 8.34 9.38
CA GLY A 309 6.30 8.21 10.14
C GLY A 309 7.42 7.51 9.37
N ILE A 310 8.39 6.98 10.08
CA ILE A 310 9.55 6.32 9.46
C ILE A 310 9.16 4.93 8.89
N GLY A 311 9.63 4.59 7.69
CA GLY A 311 9.43 3.27 7.06
C GLY A 311 10.45 2.22 7.49
N SER A 312 10.46 1.01 6.86
CA SER A 312 11.45 -0.05 7.08
C SER A 312 12.84 0.35 6.55
N VAL A 313 13.92 -0.08 7.22
CA VAL A 313 15.31 0.13 6.77
C VAL A 313 15.60 -0.57 5.45
N ALA A 314 14.87 -1.62 5.11
CA ALA A 314 15.02 -2.36 3.85
C ALA A 314 14.58 -1.56 2.62
N ASN A 315 13.74 -0.53 2.81
CA ASN A 315 13.20 0.32 1.73
C ASN A 315 14.01 1.61 1.50
N GLY A 316 15.22 1.71 2.06
CA GLY A 316 16.11 2.84 1.87
C GLY A 316 16.18 3.78 3.08
N PHE A 317 16.99 4.82 2.94
CA PHE A 317 17.29 5.80 4.01
C PHE A 317 16.43 7.07 3.93
N GLU A 318 15.77 7.35 2.81
CA GLU A 318 15.16 8.65 2.48
C GLU A 318 13.79 8.92 3.16
N SER A 319 13.21 7.99 3.91
CA SER A 319 11.95 8.20 4.62
C SER A 319 12.13 9.08 5.85
N ILE A 320 11.52 10.26 5.89
CA ILE A 320 11.47 11.19 7.04
C ILE A 320 10.05 11.27 7.60
N SER A 321 9.06 11.64 6.78
CA SER A 321 7.67 11.86 7.23
C SER A 321 6.74 10.67 6.95
N GLY A 322 7.14 9.75 6.08
CA GLY A 322 6.32 8.60 5.73
C GLY A 322 6.85 7.80 4.56
N GLN A 323 6.13 6.73 4.29
CA GLN A 323 6.32 5.91 3.10
C GLN A 323 4.98 5.72 2.40
N ILE A 324 4.99 5.91 1.09
CA ILE A 324 3.88 5.57 0.18
C ILE A 324 4.38 4.47 -0.75
N ASN A 325 3.75 3.30 -0.71
CA ASN A 325 4.04 2.24 -1.68
C ASN A 325 2.85 2.03 -2.59
N VAL A 326 3.07 2.14 -3.89
CA VAL A 326 2.05 1.97 -4.93
C VAL A 326 2.20 0.57 -5.52
N GLU A 327 1.17 -0.25 -5.40
CA GLU A 327 1.07 -1.54 -6.05
C GLU A 327 0.33 -1.40 -7.37
N LEU A 328 0.96 -1.80 -8.47
CA LEU A 328 0.32 -1.81 -9.78
C LEU A 328 -0.48 -3.09 -9.99
N LYS A 329 -1.50 -3.03 -10.83
CA LYS A 329 -2.28 -4.20 -11.27
C LYS A 329 -1.38 -5.32 -11.72
N LYS A 330 -1.58 -6.51 -11.14
CA LYS A 330 -0.75 -7.71 -11.39
C LYS A 330 -1.39 -8.55 -12.48
N PRO A 331 -0.66 -8.93 -13.55
CA PRO A 331 -1.25 -9.56 -14.72
C PRO A 331 -1.97 -10.89 -14.43
N GLU A 332 -1.55 -11.62 -13.39
CA GLU A 332 -2.17 -12.90 -13.01
C GLU A 332 -3.53 -12.77 -12.32
N ASN A 333 -3.83 -11.59 -11.75
CA ASN A 333 -5.05 -11.32 -10.98
C ASN A 333 -5.92 -10.22 -11.58
N SER A 334 -5.45 -9.58 -12.65
CA SER A 334 -6.14 -8.45 -13.28
C SER A 334 -7.16 -8.93 -14.31
N GLU A 335 -8.05 -8.02 -14.66
CA GLU A 335 -9.02 -8.21 -15.75
C GLU A 335 -8.27 -8.50 -17.05
N LYS A 336 -8.81 -9.39 -17.89
CA LYS A 336 -8.25 -9.67 -19.23
C LYS A 336 -8.21 -8.41 -20.09
N LEU A 337 -9.25 -7.58 -19.95
CA LEU A 337 -9.37 -6.27 -20.60
C LEU A 337 -10.00 -5.30 -19.61
N TYR A 338 -9.38 -4.15 -19.44
CA TYR A 338 -9.97 -2.99 -18.76
C TYR A 338 -9.79 -1.76 -19.65
N VAL A 339 -10.87 -1.03 -19.86
CA VAL A 339 -10.90 0.22 -20.63
C VAL A 339 -11.54 1.30 -19.77
N ASN A 340 -10.93 2.47 -19.72
CA ASN A 340 -11.51 3.63 -19.07
C ASN A 340 -11.40 4.84 -20.01
N PHE A 341 -12.50 5.57 -20.16
CA PHE A 341 -12.54 6.88 -20.77
C PHE A 341 -13.02 7.90 -19.74
N TYR A 342 -12.38 9.06 -19.77
CA TYR A 342 -12.69 10.20 -18.92
C TYR A 342 -12.74 11.46 -19.77
N GLY A 343 -13.67 12.36 -19.44
CA GLY A 343 -13.73 13.70 -20.01
C GLY A 343 -14.26 14.71 -19.01
N ASN A 344 -13.79 15.95 -19.06
CA ASN A 344 -14.29 17.03 -18.22
C ASN A 344 -14.64 18.28 -19.04
N GLU A 345 -15.26 19.24 -18.39
CA GLU A 345 -15.73 20.48 -19.03
C GLU A 345 -14.61 21.44 -19.48
N MET A 346 -13.31 21.14 -19.15
CA MET A 346 -12.14 21.83 -19.73
C MET A 346 -11.63 21.13 -21.00
N ASN A 347 -12.45 20.27 -21.64
CA ASN A 347 -12.06 19.46 -22.79
C ASN A 347 -10.77 18.65 -22.57
N ARG A 348 -10.56 18.18 -21.34
CA ARG A 348 -9.57 17.16 -20.99
C ARG A 348 -10.16 15.79 -21.28
N PHE A 349 -9.52 15.04 -22.16
CA PHE A 349 -9.89 13.67 -22.48
C PHE A 349 -8.76 12.71 -22.08
N GLU A 350 -9.14 11.59 -21.48
CA GLU A 350 -8.21 10.52 -21.14
C GLU A 350 -8.75 9.16 -21.57
N ALA A 351 -7.83 8.32 -22.03
CA ALA A 351 -8.09 6.93 -22.37
C ALA A 351 -7.07 6.03 -21.68
N ASN A 352 -7.56 4.99 -21.03
CA ASN A 352 -6.73 3.96 -20.40
C ASN A 352 -7.12 2.60 -20.97
N LEU A 353 -6.12 1.78 -21.29
CA LEU A 353 -6.30 0.41 -21.74
C LEU A 353 -5.34 -0.49 -20.97
N ASN A 354 -5.87 -1.43 -20.20
CA ASN A 354 -5.08 -2.47 -19.53
C ASN A 354 -5.44 -3.82 -20.12
N LEU A 355 -4.43 -4.57 -20.54
CA LEU A 355 -4.56 -5.90 -21.11
C LEU A 355 -3.73 -6.85 -20.25
N SER A 356 -4.32 -7.97 -19.81
CA SER A 356 -3.61 -9.02 -19.09
C SER A 356 -3.79 -10.36 -19.79
N HIS A 357 -2.69 -11.11 -19.94
CA HIS A 357 -2.67 -12.40 -20.60
C HIS A 357 -1.79 -13.38 -19.82
N SER A 358 -2.32 -14.58 -19.60
CA SER A 358 -1.56 -15.71 -19.06
C SER A 358 -1.15 -16.62 -20.21
N LEU A 359 0.16 -16.72 -20.47
CA LEU A 359 0.68 -17.63 -21.50
C LEU A 359 0.56 -19.08 -21.04
N ASN A 360 0.79 -19.30 -19.73
CA ASN A 360 0.59 -20.57 -19.05
C ASN A 360 0.36 -20.27 -17.55
N GLU A 361 0.26 -21.31 -16.71
CA GLU A 361 0.00 -21.16 -15.27
C GLU A 361 1.11 -20.41 -14.51
N ASN A 362 2.30 -20.37 -15.07
CA ASN A 362 3.51 -19.84 -14.44
C ASN A 362 3.99 -18.52 -15.05
N LEU A 363 3.49 -18.11 -16.21
CA LEU A 363 3.98 -16.94 -16.94
C LEU A 363 2.83 -16.05 -17.39
N HIS A 364 2.85 -14.83 -16.91
CA HIS A 364 1.81 -13.83 -17.13
C HIS A 364 2.41 -12.53 -17.64
N THR A 365 1.69 -11.84 -18.53
CA THR A 365 2.08 -10.52 -19.03
C THR A 365 0.93 -9.54 -18.95
N GLY A 366 1.27 -8.26 -18.75
CA GLY A 366 0.32 -7.15 -18.75
C GLY A 366 0.85 -5.97 -19.56
N LEU A 367 -0.02 -5.39 -20.37
CA LEU A 367 0.22 -4.13 -21.08
C LEU A 367 -0.72 -3.07 -20.54
N LEU A 368 -0.17 -1.94 -20.10
CA LEU A 368 -0.88 -0.81 -19.53
C LEU A 368 -0.61 0.40 -20.43
N LEU A 369 -1.66 1.02 -20.94
CA LEU A 369 -1.59 2.20 -21.81
C LEU A 369 -2.42 3.33 -21.21
N HIS A 370 -1.90 4.54 -21.26
CA HIS A 370 -2.58 5.76 -20.87
C HIS A 370 -2.30 6.86 -21.88
N ALA A 371 -3.34 7.55 -22.31
CA ALA A 371 -3.25 8.73 -23.13
C ALA A 371 -4.15 9.84 -22.57
N LYS A 372 -3.63 11.07 -22.53
CA LYS A 372 -4.35 12.28 -22.13
C LYS A 372 -4.14 13.35 -23.17
N ARG A 373 -5.20 14.10 -23.45
CA ARG A 373 -5.17 15.29 -24.30
C ARG A 373 -6.02 16.39 -23.70
N GLN A 374 -5.49 17.63 -23.68
CA GLN A 374 -6.22 18.83 -23.32
C GLN A 374 -5.80 19.95 -24.28
N ARG A 375 -6.74 20.65 -24.91
CA ARG A 375 -6.46 21.64 -25.93
C ARG A 375 -7.03 23.02 -25.65
N ASP A 376 -8.12 23.09 -24.91
CA ASP A 376 -8.83 24.34 -24.70
C ASP A 376 -8.16 25.18 -23.62
N GLN A 377 -7.91 26.42 -23.95
CA GLN A 377 -7.42 27.45 -23.05
C GLN A 377 -8.62 28.03 -22.29
N MET A 378 -8.74 27.73 -21.00
CA MET A 378 -9.82 28.25 -20.17
C MET A 378 -9.27 29.16 -19.09
N ASP A 379 -9.98 30.26 -18.84
CA ASP A 379 -9.73 31.24 -17.80
C ASP A 379 -11.08 31.60 -17.16
N ARG A 380 -11.35 30.96 -16.02
CA ARG A 380 -12.62 31.13 -15.27
C ARG A 380 -12.51 32.15 -14.14
N ASN A 381 -11.30 32.47 -13.74
CA ASN A 381 -11.01 33.47 -12.73
C ASN A 381 -10.76 34.86 -13.30
N MET A 382 -10.65 34.95 -14.65
CA MET A 382 -10.49 36.21 -15.44
C MET A 382 -9.18 36.93 -15.09
N ASP A 383 -8.09 36.17 -14.88
CA ASP A 383 -6.76 36.74 -14.65
C ASP A 383 -5.87 36.72 -15.90
N HIS A 384 -6.45 36.34 -17.06
CA HIS A 384 -5.79 36.20 -18.35
C HIS A 384 -4.76 35.08 -18.44
N PHE A 385 -4.72 34.18 -17.47
CA PHE A 385 -3.92 32.98 -17.48
C PHE A 385 -4.82 31.73 -17.64
N MET A 386 -4.24 30.67 -18.18
CA MET A 386 -4.95 29.39 -18.29
C MET A 386 -5.13 28.78 -16.91
N ASP A 387 -6.33 28.37 -16.55
CA ASP A 387 -6.65 27.65 -15.31
C ASP A 387 -5.94 26.29 -15.18
N GLY A 388 -5.53 25.71 -16.30
CA GLY A 388 -4.81 24.42 -16.33
C GLY A 388 -4.01 24.24 -17.62
N PRO A 389 -2.98 23.41 -17.59
CA PRO A 389 -2.10 23.22 -18.73
C PRO A 389 -2.80 22.52 -19.89
N ILE A 390 -2.64 23.02 -21.09
CA ILE A 390 -2.93 22.29 -22.33
C ILE A 390 -1.76 21.38 -22.67
N GLY A 391 -2.01 20.26 -23.36
CA GLY A 391 -0.94 19.37 -23.79
C GLY A 391 -1.37 17.94 -24.00
N ASP A 392 -0.38 17.10 -24.25
CA ASP A 392 -0.54 15.68 -24.51
C ASP A 392 0.32 14.87 -23.52
N GLN A 393 -0.23 13.72 -23.08
CA GLN A 393 0.49 12.76 -22.26
C GLN A 393 0.28 11.37 -22.84
N PHE A 394 1.35 10.61 -22.94
CA PHE A 394 1.32 9.20 -23.30
C PHE A 394 2.22 8.40 -22.34
N ILE A 395 1.65 7.40 -21.69
CA ILE A 395 2.39 6.51 -20.81
C ILE A 395 2.10 5.07 -21.21
N VAL A 396 3.14 4.27 -21.33
CA VAL A 396 3.06 2.85 -21.65
C VAL A 396 3.90 2.04 -20.68
N ALA A 397 3.36 0.92 -20.19
CA ALA A 397 4.13 -0.04 -19.42
C ALA A 397 3.80 -1.47 -19.86
N ASN A 398 4.82 -2.27 -20.01
CA ASN A 398 4.67 -3.72 -20.19
C ASN A 398 5.38 -4.42 -19.03
N ARG A 399 4.67 -5.34 -18.39
CA ARG A 399 5.20 -6.09 -17.25
C ARG A 399 4.97 -7.59 -17.42
N TRP A 400 5.88 -8.34 -16.85
CA TRP A 400 5.88 -9.79 -16.85
C TRP A 400 6.02 -10.33 -15.44
N LYS A 401 5.36 -11.42 -15.15
CA LYS A 401 5.50 -12.16 -13.91
C LYS A 401 5.61 -13.64 -14.18
N PHE A 402 6.51 -14.31 -13.47
CA PHE A 402 6.69 -15.74 -13.53
C PHE A 402 6.82 -16.35 -12.14
N ASN A 403 6.35 -17.56 -11.99
CA ASN A 403 6.50 -18.41 -10.81
C ASN A 403 6.95 -19.79 -11.26
N THR A 404 7.83 -20.43 -10.50
CA THR A 404 8.25 -21.81 -10.77
C THR A 404 7.90 -22.70 -9.59
N SER A 405 7.73 -24.00 -9.84
CA SER A 405 7.50 -25.01 -8.80
C SER A 405 8.65 -25.11 -7.79
N ASN A 406 9.86 -24.69 -8.18
CA ASN A 406 11.07 -24.78 -7.35
C ASN A 406 11.26 -23.56 -6.40
N GLY A 407 10.21 -22.75 -6.16
CA GLY A 407 10.28 -21.60 -5.26
C GLY A 407 10.88 -20.33 -5.85
N ILE A 408 11.25 -20.30 -7.14
CA ILE A 408 11.70 -19.09 -7.83
C ILE A 408 10.47 -18.35 -8.34
N GLN A 409 10.37 -17.06 -8.00
CA GLN A 409 9.37 -16.16 -8.55
C GLN A 409 10.02 -14.85 -8.96
N GLY A 410 9.46 -14.22 -9.97
CA GLY A 410 10.01 -12.95 -10.41
C GLY A 410 9.05 -12.14 -11.26
N GLN A 411 9.42 -10.89 -11.41
CA GLN A 411 8.74 -9.95 -12.29
C GLN A 411 9.73 -8.96 -12.87
N TRP A 412 9.46 -8.52 -14.08
CA TRP A 412 10.20 -7.45 -14.73
C TRP A 412 9.26 -6.61 -15.59
N GLY A 413 9.69 -5.44 -15.94
CA GLY A 413 8.93 -4.58 -16.83
C GLY A 413 9.72 -3.37 -17.29
N ILE A 414 9.15 -2.73 -18.29
CA ILE A 414 9.61 -1.46 -18.84
C ILE A 414 8.44 -0.47 -18.87
N LYS A 415 8.76 0.82 -18.70
CA LYS A 415 7.76 1.90 -18.78
C LYS A 415 8.36 3.10 -19.50
N GLY A 416 7.58 3.68 -20.41
CA GLY A 416 7.85 4.94 -21.07
C GLY A 416 6.83 6.00 -20.69
N THR A 417 7.28 7.22 -20.41
CA THR A 417 6.45 8.37 -20.07
C THR A 417 6.85 9.55 -20.96
N PHE A 418 5.88 10.12 -21.66
CA PHE A 418 6.02 11.24 -22.56
C PHE A 418 4.94 12.26 -22.23
N ILE A 419 5.33 13.46 -21.81
CA ILE A 419 4.41 14.51 -21.39
C ILE A 419 4.87 15.83 -21.99
N GLN A 420 3.96 16.54 -22.64
CA GLN A 420 4.15 17.89 -23.13
C GLN A 420 3.03 18.75 -22.56
N ASN A 421 3.38 19.71 -21.73
CA ASN A 421 2.44 20.65 -21.14
C ASN A 421 2.84 22.08 -21.50
N SER A 422 1.84 22.91 -21.78
CA SER A 422 1.96 24.35 -21.96
C SER A 422 0.90 25.05 -21.14
N SER A 423 1.29 26.05 -20.38
CA SER A 423 0.40 26.90 -19.58
C SER A 423 0.87 28.36 -19.63
N GLY A 424 0.18 29.26 -18.95
CA GLY A 424 0.52 30.67 -18.92
C GLY A 424 -0.58 31.55 -19.49
N GLN A 425 -0.23 32.70 -20.04
CA GLN A 425 -1.20 33.63 -20.56
C GLN A 425 -1.97 33.08 -21.78
N LEU A 426 -3.22 33.51 -21.90
CA LEU A 426 -4.07 33.20 -23.06
C LEU A 426 -3.49 33.77 -24.34
N ASN A 427 -3.54 32.99 -25.43
CA ASN A 427 -3.24 33.53 -26.76
C ASN A 427 -4.34 34.50 -27.21
N GLY A 428 -3.98 35.74 -27.48
CA GLY A 428 -4.92 36.75 -27.98
C GLY A 428 -5.55 37.66 -26.91
N ALA A 429 -5.10 37.62 -25.66
CA ALA A 429 -5.42 38.70 -24.73
C ALA A 429 -4.89 40.01 -25.32
N ASN A 430 -5.79 40.94 -25.64
CA ASN A 430 -5.48 42.24 -26.27
C ASN A 430 -4.78 43.19 -25.27
N HIS A 431 -3.65 42.78 -24.73
CA HIS A 431 -2.80 43.69 -23.97
C HIS A 431 -1.94 44.47 -24.92
N VAL A 432 -2.44 45.64 -25.27
CA VAL A 432 -1.66 46.68 -25.94
C VAL A 432 -0.63 47.18 -24.91
N HIS A 433 0.60 46.73 -25.05
CA HIS A 433 1.69 47.38 -24.33
C HIS A 433 1.69 48.85 -24.73
N PRO A 434 1.78 49.79 -23.77
CA PRO A 434 1.85 51.24 -24.09
C PRO A 434 2.98 51.61 -25.05
N GLY A 435 3.85 50.71 -25.45
CA GLY A 435 4.99 50.89 -26.33
C GLY A 435 4.89 50.27 -27.73
N GLY A 436 3.74 49.69 -28.16
CA GLY A 436 3.52 49.20 -29.54
C GLY A 436 4.38 48.01 -29.99
N GLY A 437 4.88 47.16 -29.04
CA GLY A 437 5.71 45.98 -29.34
C GLY A 437 4.87 44.74 -29.70
N VAL A 438 5.51 43.77 -30.37
CA VAL A 438 4.90 42.46 -30.65
C VAL A 438 4.53 41.78 -29.34
N TYR A 439 3.27 41.41 -29.18
CA TYR A 439 2.79 40.66 -27.99
C TYR A 439 3.47 39.29 -27.92
N ASN A 440 4.22 39.06 -26.88
CA ASN A 440 4.82 37.76 -26.55
C ASN A 440 4.24 37.26 -25.24
N PRO A 441 3.29 36.29 -25.26
CA PRO A 441 2.64 35.82 -24.04
C PRO A 441 3.64 35.14 -23.12
N TRP A 442 3.48 35.33 -21.81
CA TRP A 442 4.24 34.59 -20.82
C TRP A 442 3.73 33.15 -20.78
N LEU A 443 4.58 32.21 -21.14
CA LEU A 443 4.25 30.77 -21.16
C LEU A 443 5.16 29.98 -20.26
N ALA A 444 4.60 28.94 -19.65
CA ALA A 444 5.33 27.88 -18.98
C ALA A 444 5.16 26.58 -19.78
N ASN A 445 6.19 26.18 -20.49
CA ASN A 445 6.23 24.95 -21.27
C ASN A 445 7.09 23.91 -20.55
N MET A 446 6.63 22.65 -20.51
CA MET A 446 7.37 21.55 -19.93
C MET A 446 7.27 20.30 -20.80
N ASP A 447 8.40 19.80 -21.26
CA ASP A 447 8.55 18.53 -21.99
C ASP A 447 9.26 17.53 -21.08
N THR A 448 8.61 16.42 -20.80
CA THR A 448 9.13 15.35 -19.95
C THR A 448 9.19 14.04 -20.71
N ARG A 449 10.36 13.42 -20.73
CA ARG A 449 10.61 12.08 -21.29
C ARG A 449 11.31 11.23 -20.28
N ARG A 450 10.67 10.11 -19.91
CA ARG A 450 11.24 9.16 -18.94
C ARG A 450 11.10 7.73 -19.46
N MET A 451 12.20 7.02 -19.43
CA MET A 451 12.26 5.58 -19.70
C MET A 451 12.81 4.88 -18.47
N GLU A 452 12.14 3.82 -18.05
CA GLU A 452 12.52 3.05 -16.88
C GLU A 452 12.31 1.56 -17.06
N GLY A 453 13.17 0.76 -16.43
CA GLY A 453 13.05 -0.67 -16.36
C GLY A 453 13.27 -1.17 -14.94
N TRP A 454 12.61 -2.26 -14.57
CA TRP A 454 12.78 -2.91 -13.28
C TRP A 454 12.79 -4.42 -13.41
N TYR A 455 13.47 -5.05 -12.47
CA TYR A 455 13.54 -6.50 -12.32
C TYR A 455 13.50 -6.85 -10.84
N LYS A 456 12.67 -7.82 -10.48
CA LYS A 456 12.59 -8.41 -9.15
C LYS A 456 12.62 -9.91 -9.28
N MET A 457 13.43 -10.55 -8.46
CA MET A 457 13.50 -12.01 -8.38
C MET A 457 13.54 -12.40 -6.89
N GLY A 458 12.80 -13.42 -6.52
CA GLY A 458 12.81 -14.01 -5.21
C GLY A 458 12.98 -15.53 -5.30
N TYR A 459 13.75 -16.07 -4.38
CA TYR A 459 13.82 -17.49 -4.13
C TYR A 459 13.30 -17.79 -2.74
N LEU A 460 12.23 -18.56 -2.67
CA LEU A 460 11.68 -19.09 -1.42
C LEU A 460 12.29 -20.46 -1.18
N PHE A 461 12.96 -20.64 -0.04
CA PHE A 461 13.54 -21.94 0.31
C PHE A 461 12.41 -22.87 0.76
N PRO A 462 12.07 -23.93 -0.01
CA PRO A 462 10.90 -24.76 0.26
C PRO A 462 10.95 -25.43 1.65
N ASP A 463 12.14 -25.87 2.07
CA ASP A 463 12.36 -26.62 3.31
C ASP A 463 12.67 -25.73 4.53
N LYS A 464 12.70 -24.39 4.34
CA LYS A 464 13.04 -23.45 5.42
C LYS A 464 11.94 -22.40 5.60
N PRO A 465 11.15 -22.48 6.68
CA PRO A 465 10.05 -21.54 6.90
C PRO A 465 10.55 -20.09 6.93
N LYS A 466 9.79 -19.20 6.32
CA LYS A 466 10.08 -17.75 6.25
C LYS A 466 11.49 -17.40 5.73
N THR A 467 12.21 -18.34 5.09
CA THR A 467 13.54 -18.09 4.53
C THR A 467 13.43 -17.77 3.04
N SER A 468 14.02 -16.65 2.63
CA SER A 468 13.98 -16.19 1.25
C SER A 468 15.19 -15.33 0.91
N LEU A 469 15.54 -15.34 -0.38
CA LEU A 469 16.51 -14.43 -0.98
C LEU A 469 15.80 -13.60 -2.06
N GLY A 470 15.96 -12.30 -2.03
CA GLY A 470 15.31 -11.39 -2.98
C GLY A 470 16.32 -10.44 -3.62
N LEU A 471 16.17 -10.20 -4.91
CA LEU A 471 16.92 -9.21 -5.67
C LEU A 471 15.95 -8.23 -6.32
N GLN A 472 16.23 -6.94 -6.18
CA GLN A 472 15.51 -5.85 -6.83
C GLN A 472 16.51 -5.00 -7.62
N LEU A 473 16.21 -4.75 -8.87
CA LEU A 473 17.00 -3.87 -9.75
C LEU A 473 16.07 -2.87 -10.41
N SER A 474 16.50 -1.64 -10.56
CA SER A 474 15.86 -0.67 -11.45
C SER A 474 16.87 0.27 -12.09
N ALA A 475 16.53 0.74 -13.27
CA ALA A 475 17.28 1.75 -14.00
C ALA A 475 16.31 2.72 -14.66
N LEU A 476 16.65 4.00 -14.67
CA LEU A 476 15.86 5.03 -15.31
C LEU A 476 16.72 6.07 -16.02
N ASN A 477 16.14 6.67 -17.05
CA ASN A 477 16.62 7.84 -17.74
C ASN A 477 15.48 8.86 -17.82
N HIS A 478 15.68 10.07 -17.33
CA HIS A 478 14.67 11.10 -17.24
C HIS A 478 15.22 12.43 -17.78
N ASN A 479 14.53 12.99 -18.74
CA ASN A 479 14.76 14.32 -19.28
C ASN A 479 13.55 15.19 -18.99
N GLN A 480 13.79 16.41 -18.51
CA GLN A 480 12.78 17.42 -18.26
C GLN A 480 13.27 18.78 -18.75
N ASN A 481 12.68 19.28 -19.81
CA ASN A 481 13.06 20.54 -20.40
C ASN A 481 11.90 21.52 -20.26
N GLY A 482 12.16 22.70 -19.74
CA GLY A 482 11.13 23.70 -19.46
C GLY A 482 11.56 25.12 -19.78
N ILE A 483 10.56 25.97 -20.05
CA ILE A 483 10.69 27.42 -20.16
C ILE A 483 9.57 28.04 -19.35
N PHE A 484 9.91 28.95 -18.45
CA PHE A 484 8.99 29.73 -17.63
C PHE A 484 9.20 31.21 -17.93
N GLY A 485 8.37 31.77 -18.81
CA GLY A 485 8.60 33.09 -19.40
C GLY A 485 9.97 33.17 -20.12
N LYS A 486 10.94 33.86 -19.51
CA LYS A 486 12.32 33.93 -20.02
C LYS A 486 13.28 32.92 -19.33
N ARG A 487 12.85 32.26 -18.27
CA ARG A 487 13.70 31.34 -17.48
C ARG A 487 13.69 29.97 -18.10
N LYS A 488 14.85 29.51 -18.53
CA LYS A 488 15.06 28.15 -19.02
C LYS A 488 15.37 27.19 -17.86
N TYR A 489 14.78 26.00 -17.90
CA TYR A 489 15.07 24.90 -17.00
C TYR A 489 15.24 23.61 -17.78
N ASP A 490 16.48 23.12 -17.85
CA ASP A 490 16.80 21.85 -18.48
C ASP A 490 17.38 20.91 -17.42
N ALA A 491 16.81 19.73 -17.29
CA ALA A 491 17.22 18.78 -16.27
C ALA A 491 17.27 17.35 -16.81
N PHE A 492 18.31 16.65 -16.43
CA PHE A 492 18.59 15.27 -16.81
C PHE A 492 18.96 14.44 -15.59
N GLN A 493 18.35 13.25 -15.46
CA GLN A 493 18.64 12.27 -14.40
C GLN A 493 18.84 10.89 -14.99
N GLN A 494 19.91 10.23 -14.59
CA GLN A 494 20.10 8.78 -14.74
C GLN A 494 20.21 8.17 -13.36
N SER A 495 19.45 7.09 -13.12
CA SER A 495 19.51 6.38 -11.84
C SER A 495 19.63 4.88 -12.04
N PHE A 496 20.35 4.25 -11.14
CA PHE A 496 20.42 2.82 -10.99
C PHE A 496 20.26 2.46 -9.52
N TYR A 497 19.39 1.47 -9.25
CA TYR A 497 19.14 0.95 -7.91
C TYR A 497 19.26 -0.58 -7.92
N ALA A 498 19.98 -1.11 -6.93
CA ALA A 498 20.07 -2.54 -6.66
C ALA A 498 19.85 -2.78 -5.17
N ASN A 499 19.09 -3.82 -4.82
CA ASN A 499 18.82 -4.20 -3.44
C ASN A 499 18.76 -5.72 -3.33
N LEU A 500 19.67 -6.30 -2.54
CA LEU A 500 19.73 -7.73 -2.24
C LEU A 500 19.25 -7.93 -0.80
N LEU A 501 18.24 -8.78 -0.62
CA LEU A 501 17.59 -9.03 0.67
C LEU A 501 17.68 -10.52 0.99
N TYR A 502 18.14 -10.84 2.17
CA TYR A 502 18.06 -12.19 2.73
C TYR A 502 17.18 -12.12 3.99
N GLN A 503 16.20 -12.99 4.06
CA GLN A 503 15.33 -13.14 5.23
C GLN A 503 15.41 -14.58 5.74
N SER A 504 15.45 -14.76 7.06
CA SER A 504 15.35 -16.08 7.71
C SER A 504 14.86 -15.92 9.14
N ILE A 505 14.79 -17.04 9.86
CA ILE A 505 14.39 -17.12 11.27
C ILE A 505 15.60 -17.40 12.16
N ILE A 506 15.48 -17.07 13.45
CA ILE A 506 16.43 -17.41 14.52
C ILE A 506 15.69 -18.29 15.52
N GLY A 507 15.95 -19.60 15.49
CA GLY A 507 15.34 -20.58 16.38
C GLY A 507 13.86 -20.86 16.08
N SER A 508 12.96 -19.87 16.19
CA SER A 508 11.54 -20.01 15.93
C SER A 508 11.03 -18.98 14.92
N THR A 509 9.82 -19.18 14.40
CA THR A 509 9.15 -18.24 13.50
C THR A 509 8.73 -16.93 14.16
N ASP A 510 8.87 -16.83 15.48
CA ASP A 510 8.64 -15.59 16.24
C ASP A 510 9.79 -14.60 16.06
N HIS A 511 10.96 -15.10 15.68
CA HIS A 511 12.20 -14.35 15.51
C HIS A 511 12.62 -14.36 14.03
N VAL A 512 12.30 -13.30 13.33
CA VAL A 512 12.64 -13.14 11.90
C VAL A 512 13.71 -12.07 11.78
N PHE A 513 14.76 -12.34 11.04
CA PHE A 513 15.72 -11.32 10.64
C PHE A 513 15.69 -11.13 9.13
N ARG A 514 15.90 -9.89 8.70
CA ARG A 514 16.06 -9.50 7.31
C ARG A 514 17.30 -8.64 7.20
N SER A 515 18.27 -9.09 6.45
CA SER A 515 19.50 -8.36 6.22
C SER A 515 19.76 -8.22 4.74
N GLY A 516 20.51 -7.21 4.36
CA GLY A 516 20.76 -7.00 2.94
C GLY A 516 21.77 -5.89 2.67
N MET A 517 22.02 -5.72 1.40
CA MET A 517 22.86 -4.66 0.88
C MET A 517 22.17 -3.99 -0.30
N SER A 518 22.38 -2.68 -0.40
CA SER A 518 21.82 -1.90 -1.50
C SER A 518 22.87 -1.00 -2.12
N TYR A 519 22.65 -0.66 -3.36
CA TYR A 519 23.42 0.32 -4.07
C TYR A 519 22.50 1.25 -4.82
N GLN A 520 22.68 2.54 -4.63
CA GLN A 520 21.96 3.60 -5.33
C GLN A 520 22.96 4.50 -6.03
N PHE A 521 22.76 4.69 -7.31
CA PHE A 521 23.54 5.60 -8.14
C PHE A 521 22.62 6.57 -8.83
N ASP A 522 22.93 7.87 -8.75
CA ASP A 522 22.22 8.93 -9.43
C ASP A 522 23.20 9.90 -10.07
N ARG A 523 22.94 10.25 -11.30
CA ARG A 523 23.62 11.31 -12.04
C ARG A 523 22.60 12.36 -12.44
N PHE A 524 22.85 13.60 -12.02
CA PHE A 524 22.01 14.74 -12.36
C PHE A 524 22.81 15.80 -13.13
N ASN A 525 22.14 16.44 -14.06
CA ASN A 525 22.56 17.64 -14.72
C ASN A 525 21.35 18.58 -14.77
N GLU A 526 21.38 19.66 -13.99
CA GLU A 526 20.31 20.65 -13.93
C GLU A 526 20.87 22.00 -14.35
N THR A 527 20.24 22.63 -15.33
CA THR A 527 20.54 24.00 -15.78
C THR A 527 19.31 24.86 -15.53
N ILE A 528 19.46 25.90 -14.73
CA ILE A 528 18.42 26.90 -14.48
C ILE A 528 18.95 28.28 -14.86
N ALA A 529 18.25 28.94 -15.79
CA ALA A 529 18.74 30.15 -16.44
C ALA A 529 20.14 29.90 -17.05
N GLU A 530 21.19 30.53 -16.50
CA GLU A 530 22.57 30.40 -16.95
C GLU A 530 23.43 29.50 -16.03
N SER A 531 22.87 29.02 -14.91
CA SER A 531 23.60 28.25 -13.91
C SER A 531 23.38 26.74 -14.12
N THR A 532 24.48 25.97 -14.15
CA THR A 532 24.45 24.51 -14.27
C THR A 532 24.95 23.84 -13.00
N PHE A 533 24.20 22.85 -12.51
CA PHE A 533 24.46 22.06 -11.34
C PHE A 533 24.64 20.58 -11.74
N LEU A 534 25.86 20.10 -11.61
CA LEU A 534 26.24 18.72 -11.88
C LEU A 534 26.39 17.99 -10.55
N ARG A 535 25.79 16.81 -10.40
CA ARG A 535 26.02 15.96 -9.25
C ARG A 535 25.96 14.49 -9.64
N ASN A 536 26.89 13.73 -9.07
CA ASN A 536 26.92 12.28 -9.14
C ASN A 536 26.88 11.75 -7.71
N GLU A 537 25.92 10.91 -7.43
CA GLU A 537 25.70 10.32 -6.11
C GLU A 537 25.87 8.82 -6.21
N SER A 538 26.71 8.26 -5.35
CA SER A 538 26.92 6.82 -5.20
C SER A 538 26.73 6.49 -3.73
N VAL A 539 25.77 5.60 -3.42
CA VAL A 539 25.38 5.29 -2.04
C VAL A 539 25.29 3.77 -1.86
N PRO A 540 26.43 3.09 -1.62
CA PRO A 540 26.41 1.74 -1.09
C PRO A 540 25.87 1.75 0.35
N GLY A 541 25.04 0.76 0.68
CA GLY A 541 24.47 0.63 2.02
C GLY A 541 24.27 -0.82 2.42
N VAL A 542 24.33 -1.05 3.71
CA VAL A 542 24.02 -2.34 4.34
C VAL A 542 22.95 -2.13 5.41
N PHE A 543 22.08 -3.10 5.59
CA PHE A 543 21.04 -3.02 6.59
C PHE A 543 20.73 -4.37 7.23
N SER A 544 20.21 -4.31 8.45
CA SER A 544 19.65 -5.46 9.13
C SER A 544 18.42 -5.01 9.91
N GLU A 545 17.39 -5.82 9.86
CA GLU A 545 16.12 -5.61 10.55
C GLU A 545 15.75 -6.90 11.27
N TYR A 546 15.51 -6.80 12.56
CA TYR A 546 15.08 -7.90 13.41
C TYR A 546 13.62 -7.69 13.80
N THR A 547 12.80 -8.71 13.58
CA THR A 547 11.39 -8.74 13.96
C THR A 547 11.17 -9.81 15.01
N TYR A 548 10.63 -9.41 16.14
CA TYR A 548 10.11 -10.32 17.18
C TYR A 548 8.60 -10.22 17.24
N SER A 549 7.90 -11.36 17.24
CA SER A 549 6.45 -11.43 17.32
C SER A 549 6.03 -12.45 18.36
N TYR A 550 5.19 -12.05 19.32
CA TYR A 550 4.70 -12.90 20.38
C TYR A 550 3.16 -12.97 20.32
N LEU A 551 2.64 -14.17 20.05
CA LEU A 551 1.20 -14.53 20.09
C LEU A 551 0.27 -13.49 19.38
N ASN A 552 0.71 -12.85 18.33
CA ASN A 552 0.01 -11.72 17.69
C ASN A 552 -0.33 -10.55 18.64
N LYS A 553 0.09 -10.60 19.91
CA LYS A 553 -0.17 -9.56 20.92
C LYS A 553 0.92 -8.49 20.95
N PHE A 554 2.16 -8.89 20.75
CA PHE A 554 3.29 -7.97 20.76
C PHE A 554 4.16 -8.21 19.54
N SER A 555 4.63 -7.13 18.92
CA SER A 555 5.62 -7.21 17.86
C SER A 555 6.60 -6.03 17.97
N LEU A 556 7.87 -6.35 17.81
CA LEU A 556 8.98 -5.41 17.78
C LEU A 556 9.68 -5.53 16.42
N VAL A 557 9.94 -4.43 15.76
CA VAL A 557 10.86 -4.37 14.60
C VAL A 557 11.95 -3.37 14.94
N ALA A 558 13.18 -3.84 15.03
CA ALA A 558 14.37 -3.00 15.21
C ALA A 558 15.25 -3.10 13.98
N GLY A 559 15.49 -1.99 13.34
CA GLY A 559 16.28 -1.89 12.12
C GLY A 559 17.45 -0.94 12.26
N LEU A 560 18.58 -1.32 11.68
CA LEU A 560 19.76 -0.49 11.56
C LEU A 560 20.24 -0.52 10.12
N ARG A 561 20.49 0.65 9.56
CA ARG A 561 21.02 0.81 8.22
C ARG A 561 22.21 1.76 8.25
N ALA A 562 23.28 1.38 7.56
CA ALA A 562 24.49 2.17 7.39
C ALA A 562 24.74 2.37 5.90
N ASP A 563 24.92 3.61 5.51
CA ASP A 563 25.15 4.03 4.13
C ASP A 563 26.41 4.92 4.05
N ASN A 564 27.08 4.86 2.91
CA ASN A 564 28.19 5.75 2.62
C ASN A 564 27.90 6.56 1.36
N HIS A 565 27.47 7.79 1.55
CA HIS A 565 27.13 8.70 0.45
C HIS A 565 28.37 9.40 -0.09
N SER A 566 28.59 9.35 -1.39
CA SER A 566 29.78 9.95 -2.02
C SER A 566 29.97 11.44 -1.75
N GLN A 567 28.89 12.17 -1.45
CA GLN A 567 28.91 13.62 -1.19
C GLN A 567 28.84 13.97 0.29
N TYR A 568 28.16 13.16 1.11
CA TYR A 568 27.87 13.46 2.52
C TYR A 568 28.56 12.52 3.50
N GLY A 569 29.32 11.53 2.99
CA GLY A 569 30.06 10.56 3.81
C GLY A 569 29.17 9.51 4.47
N PHE A 570 29.72 8.87 5.49
CA PHE A 570 29.08 7.79 6.23
C PHE A 570 28.00 8.30 7.17
N PHE A 571 26.84 7.60 7.21
CA PHE A 571 25.77 7.87 8.16
C PHE A 571 24.98 6.59 8.50
N VAL A 572 24.23 6.66 9.61
CA VAL A 572 23.43 5.56 10.11
C VAL A 572 21.99 6.02 10.33
N THR A 573 21.04 5.17 9.96
CA THR A 573 19.60 5.40 10.14
C THR A 573 18.99 4.26 10.97
N PRO A 574 18.96 4.39 12.32
CA PRO A 574 18.25 3.47 13.20
C PRO A 574 16.74 3.67 13.12
N ARG A 575 15.97 2.57 13.19
CA ARG A 575 14.50 2.59 13.17
C ARG A 575 13.93 1.55 14.13
N LEU A 576 12.86 1.93 14.81
CA LEU A 576 12.17 1.09 15.79
C LEU A 576 10.67 1.18 15.57
N HIS A 577 10.01 0.03 15.51
CA HIS A 577 8.56 -0.06 15.49
C HIS A 577 8.13 -1.06 16.57
N LEU A 578 7.21 -0.65 17.40
CA LEU A 578 6.58 -1.47 18.43
C LEU A 578 5.08 -1.54 18.16
N ARG A 579 4.52 -2.72 18.32
CA ARG A 579 3.07 -2.92 18.31
C ARG A 579 2.68 -3.75 19.52
N TYR A 580 1.67 -3.25 20.23
CA TYR A 580 0.99 -3.99 21.29
C TYR A 580 -0.50 -4.09 21.00
N SER A 581 -1.03 -5.30 20.97
CA SER A 581 -2.43 -5.61 20.64
C SER A 581 -2.98 -6.51 21.75
N PRO A 582 -3.66 -5.94 22.77
CA PRO A 582 -4.23 -6.73 23.86
C PRO A 582 -5.28 -7.72 23.35
N ASN A 583 -5.94 -7.41 22.23
CA ASN A 583 -6.89 -8.25 21.51
C ASN A 583 -6.85 -7.92 20.00
N GLU A 584 -7.54 -8.70 19.19
CA GLU A 584 -7.54 -8.56 17.72
C GLU A 584 -8.14 -7.25 17.22
N LYS A 585 -8.92 -6.56 18.05
CA LYS A 585 -9.66 -5.32 17.71
C LYS A 585 -8.97 -4.04 18.20
N THR A 586 -7.84 -4.16 18.90
CA THR A 586 -7.15 -3.01 19.50
C THR A 586 -5.67 -3.10 19.23
N ALA A 587 -5.07 -2.05 18.71
CA ALA A 587 -3.62 -1.98 18.49
C ALA A 587 -3.07 -0.62 18.90
N PHE A 588 -2.03 -0.65 19.71
CA PHE A 588 -1.16 0.49 20.02
C PHE A 588 0.13 0.32 19.24
N ARG A 589 0.63 1.38 18.65
CA ARG A 589 1.91 1.37 17.96
C ARG A 589 2.74 2.56 18.37
N PHE A 590 4.03 2.33 18.44
CA PHE A 590 5.06 3.33 18.62
C PHE A 590 6.08 3.19 17.48
N VAL A 591 6.53 4.31 16.96
CA VAL A 591 7.58 4.37 15.95
C VAL A 591 8.57 5.45 16.29
N ALA A 592 9.85 5.18 16.09
CA ALA A 592 10.91 6.17 16.19
C ALA A 592 12.05 5.82 15.24
N GLY A 593 12.68 6.82 14.66
CA GLY A 593 13.85 6.59 13.82
C GLY A 593 14.38 7.85 13.16
N ARG A 594 15.51 7.69 12.49
CA ARG A 594 16.23 8.74 11.79
C ARG A 594 16.11 8.52 10.28
N GLY A 595 15.84 9.59 9.55
CA GLY A 595 15.86 9.63 8.10
C GLY A 595 16.85 10.67 7.59
N GLN A 596 17.40 10.43 6.39
CA GLN A 596 18.29 11.35 5.71
C GLN A 596 17.97 11.36 4.22
N ARG A 597 18.02 12.50 3.55
CA ARG A 597 17.81 12.58 2.10
C ARG A 597 18.65 13.68 1.45
N THR A 598 18.90 13.53 0.17
CA THR A 598 19.47 14.58 -0.67
C THR A 598 18.36 15.32 -1.40
N PRO A 599 18.14 16.61 -1.15
CA PRO A 599 17.08 17.36 -1.83
C PRO A 599 17.48 17.72 -3.27
N SER A 600 16.49 17.74 -4.16
CA SER A 600 16.60 18.33 -5.49
C SER A 600 15.97 19.72 -5.46
N VAL A 601 16.77 20.71 -5.04
CA VAL A 601 16.30 22.03 -4.61
C VAL A 601 15.36 22.70 -5.60
N PHE A 602 15.69 22.67 -6.91
CA PHE A 602 14.89 23.34 -7.93
C PHE A 602 13.68 22.51 -8.34
N ALA A 603 13.85 21.20 -8.55
CA ALA A 603 12.74 20.31 -8.91
C ALA A 603 11.67 20.21 -7.82
N GLU A 604 12.06 20.28 -6.53
CA GLU A 604 11.13 20.27 -5.39
C GLU A 604 10.41 21.60 -5.18
N ASN A 605 10.94 22.71 -5.76
CA ASN A 605 10.38 24.07 -5.67
C ASN A 605 10.02 24.63 -7.04
N ILE A 606 9.62 23.74 -7.95
CA ILE A 606 9.32 24.09 -9.34
C ILE A 606 8.23 25.16 -9.45
N GLY A 607 7.25 25.21 -8.54
CA GLY A 607 6.19 26.21 -8.51
C GLY A 607 6.70 27.65 -8.40
N ALA A 608 7.84 27.86 -7.75
CA ALA A 608 8.46 29.18 -7.68
C ALA A 608 9.04 29.67 -9.04
N MET A 609 9.16 28.78 -10.03
CA MET A 609 9.53 29.17 -11.39
C MET A 609 8.42 29.93 -12.10
N ALA A 610 7.17 29.77 -11.66
CA ALA A 610 6.03 30.56 -12.12
C ALA A 610 6.02 31.98 -11.51
N SER A 611 7.20 32.57 -11.36
CA SER A 611 7.39 33.92 -10.82
C SER A 611 8.64 34.57 -11.41
N SER A 612 8.79 35.89 -11.22
CA SER A 612 10.02 36.63 -11.53
C SER A 612 11.08 36.53 -10.42
N ARG A 613 10.78 35.84 -9.30
CA ARG A 613 11.70 35.70 -8.15
C ARG A 613 13.03 35.06 -8.58
N ILE A 614 14.13 35.62 -8.12
CA ILE A 614 15.48 35.12 -8.37
C ILE A 614 15.80 34.04 -7.34
N TYR A 615 16.26 32.88 -7.79
CA TYR A 615 16.75 31.82 -6.92
C TYR A 615 18.15 32.15 -6.42
N GLN A 616 18.34 32.18 -5.11
CA GLN A 616 19.62 32.48 -4.51
C GLN A 616 19.96 31.46 -3.42
N ILE A 617 21.05 30.74 -3.61
CA ILE A 617 21.63 29.89 -2.58
C ILE A 617 22.59 30.72 -1.76
N ILE A 618 22.38 30.81 -0.43
CA ILE A 618 23.24 31.58 0.45
C ILE A 618 24.05 30.63 1.36
N ASN A 619 25.28 31.07 1.69
CA ASN A 619 26.24 30.27 2.47
C ASN A 619 26.54 28.89 1.85
N ALA A 620 26.63 28.84 0.53
CA ALA A 620 26.93 27.62 -0.22
C ALA A 620 28.31 27.08 0.17
N LYS A 621 28.39 25.79 0.48
CA LYS A 621 29.65 25.08 0.75
C LYS A 621 30.20 24.50 -0.56
N PRO A 622 31.46 24.69 -0.90
CA PRO A 622 32.06 24.07 -2.08
C PRO A 622 32.02 22.53 -1.96
N ALA A 623 31.99 21.85 -3.09
CA ALA A 623 32.11 20.40 -3.23
C ALA A 623 30.95 19.53 -2.71
N ILE A 624 29.78 20.10 -2.36
CA ILE A 624 28.57 19.35 -2.05
C ILE A 624 27.40 19.81 -2.94
N PRO A 625 26.37 18.99 -3.16
CA PRO A 625 25.26 19.32 -4.02
C PRO A 625 24.61 20.66 -3.67
N TYR A 626 24.48 21.55 -4.66
CA TYR A 626 23.99 22.94 -4.49
C TYR A 626 24.73 23.76 -3.41
N GLY A 627 25.82 23.25 -2.85
CA GLY A 627 26.48 23.87 -1.69
C GLY A 627 25.72 23.66 -0.36
N LEU A 628 24.74 22.77 -0.31
CA LEU A 628 23.84 22.57 0.81
C LEU A 628 23.96 21.15 1.39
N ASN A 629 23.91 21.03 2.73
CA ASN A 629 23.98 19.73 3.42
C ASN A 629 22.72 18.89 3.15
N ALA A 630 22.81 17.57 3.31
CA ALA A 630 21.67 16.68 3.30
C ALA A 630 20.64 17.05 4.39
N GLU A 631 19.36 16.82 4.10
CA GLU A 631 18.34 16.93 5.15
C GLU A 631 18.37 15.70 6.05
N VAL A 632 18.29 15.95 7.35
CA VAL A 632 18.37 14.92 8.39
C VAL A 632 17.32 15.22 9.45
N ALA A 633 16.52 14.21 9.79
CA ALA A 633 15.52 14.37 10.82
C ALA A 633 15.30 13.10 11.65
N TRP A 634 14.88 13.30 12.89
CA TRP A 634 14.27 12.29 13.74
C TRP A 634 12.76 12.42 13.67
N ASN A 635 12.10 11.30 13.48
CA ASN A 635 10.65 11.20 13.54
C ASN A 635 10.27 10.20 14.63
N GLY A 636 9.28 10.54 15.44
CA GLY A 636 8.69 9.67 16.42
C GLY A 636 7.18 9.81 16.42
N GLY A 637 6.46 8.73 16.69
CA GLY A 637 5.01 8.77 16.71
C GLY A 637 4.38 7.64 17.48
N ILE A 638 3.14 7.89 17.89
CA ILE A 638 2.25 6.91 18.52
C ILE A 638 0.97 6.83 17.73
N SER A 639 0.41 5.65 17.61
CA SER A 639 -0.91 5.47 17.02
C SER A 639 -1.73 4.45 17.81
N PHE A 640 -3.01 4.72 17.90
CA PHE A 640 -4.02 3.87 18.49
C PHE A 640 -5.07 3.54 17.44
N SER A 641 -5.39 2.26 17.29
CA SER A 641 -6.44 1.79 16.39
C SER A 641 -7.36 0.85 17.16
N LYS A 642 -8.67 1.05 17.05
CA LYS A 642 -9.67 0.22 17.75
C LYS A 642 -10.88 -0.01 16.87
N GLU A 643 -11.25 -1.29 16.70
CA GLU A 643 -12.57 -1.67 16.20
C GLU A 643 -13.56 -1.65 17.37
N LEU A 644 -14.65 -0.96 17.20
CA LEU A 644 -15.69 -0.78 18.20
C LEU A 644 -17.09 -0.91 17.56
N GLN A 645 -18.09 -1.03 18.36
CA GLN A 645 -19.47 -0.95 17.93
C GLN A 645 -20.06 0.39 18.36
N LEU A 646 -20.43 1.21 17.40
CA LEU A 646 -21.13 2.47 17.63
C LEU A 646 -22.59 2.29 17.21
N ILE A 647 -23.54 2.46 18.16
CA ILE A 647 -24.99 2.25 17.91
C ILE A 647 -25.26 0.87 17.28
N LYS A 648 -24.60 -0.19 17.80
CA LYS A 648 -24.65 -1.58 17.30
C LYS A 648 -24.12 -1.77 15.86
N LYS A 649 -23.38 -0.81 15.31
CA LYS A 649 -22.76 -0.86 13.99
C LYS A 649 -21.25 -0.93 14.09
N PRO A 650 -20.57 -1.61 13.16
CA PRO A 650 -19.10 -1.68 13.19
C PRO A 650 -18.51 -0.31 12.91
N ALA A 651 -17.57 0.10 13.74
CA ALA A 651 -16.82 1.32 13.59
C ALA A 651 -15.33 1.09 13.85
N THR A 652 -14.47 1.90 13.24
CA THR A 652 -13.02 1.87 13.47
C THR A 652 -12.56 3.27 13.85
N LEU A 653 -11.95 3.39 15.04
CA LEU A 653 -11.32 4.63 15.53
C LEU A 653 -9.82 4.52 15.36
N ASN A 654 -9.21 5.53 14.74
CA ASN A 654 -7.77 5.71 14.63
C ASN A 654 -7.37 7.06 15.20
N ILE A 655 -6.36 7.07 16.07
CA ILE A 655 -5.77 8.29 16.63
C ILE A 655 -4.26 8.21 16.43
N GLU A 656 -3.64 9.30 16.00
CA GLU A 656 -2.23 9.38 15.69
C GLU A 656 -1.64 10.69 16.19
N LEU A 657 -0.44 10.61 16.71
CA LEU A 657 0.39 11.75 17.05
C LEU A 657 1.81 11.49 16.58
N PHE A 658 2.33 12.35 15.72
CA PHE A 658 3.70 12.29 15.19
C PHE A 658 4.44 13.60 15.47
N HIS A 659 5.72 13.48 15.75
CA HIS A 659 6.64 14.60 15.88
C HIS A 659 7.90 14.34 15.07
N THR A 660 8.22 15.28 14.17
CA THR A 660 9.45 15.27 13.38
C THR A 660 10.30 16.47 13.83
N ARG A 661 11.57 16.23 14.13
CA ARG A 661 12.56 17.27 14.44
C ARG A 661 13.71 17.16 13.46
N PHE A 662 14.01 18.25 12.77
CA PHE A 662 15.13 18.33 11.85
C PHE A 662 16.43 18.63 12.59
N GLU A 663 17.47 17.87 12.30
CA GLU A 663 18.87 18.21 12.64
C GLU A 663 19.42 19.19 11.61
N ASN A 664 19.12 18.97 10.33
CA ASN A 664 19.33 19.88 9.23
C ASN A 664 18.18 19.79 8.22
N GLN A 665 17.80 20.94 7.67
CA GLN A 665 16.82 21.09 6.61
C GLN A 665 17.27 22.18 5.66
N ILE A 666 16.95 22.04 4.39
CA ILE A 666 17.07 23.16 3.46
C ILE A 666 15.85 24.06 3.65
N VAL A 667 16.14 25.27 4.12
CA VAL A 667 15.12 26.30 4.31
C VAL A 667 14.87 26.98 2.96
N VAL A 668 13.60 27.00 2.56
CA VAL A 668 13.12 27.73 1.38
C VAL A 668 12.41 28.98 1.90
N ASP A 669 13.07 30.11 1.81
CA ASP A 669 12.63 31.37 2.44
C ASP A 669 12.07 32.32 1.39
N TYR A 670 10.75 32.50 1.43
CA TYR A 670 9.98 33.47 0.63
C TYR A 670 9.75 34.79 1.38
N ASP A 671 10.00 34.80 2.70
CA ASP A 671 9.69 35.94 3.55
C ASP A 671 10.82 37.00 3.53
N ALA A 672 12.05 36.57 3.31
CA ALA A 672 13.21 37.46 3.43
C ALA A 672 13.25 38.54 2.34
N ASN A 673 12.70 38.28 1.18
CA ASN A 673 12.66 39.25 0.07
C ASN A 673 11.56 38.88 -0.96
N PRO A 674 10.68 39.81 -1.32
CA PRO A 674 9.58 39.54 -2.24
C PRO A 674 10.01 39.22 -3.67
N GLN A 675 11.25 39.57 -4.08
CA GLN A 675 11.82 39.30 -5.43
C GLN A 675 12.77 38.10 -5.44
N LYS A 676 12.98 37.41 -4.30
CA LYS A 676 13.92 36.30 -4.19
C LYS A 676 13.29 35.10 -3.51
N VAL A 677 13.78 33.92 -3.85
CA VAL A 677 13.64 32.69 -3.07
C VAL A 677 15.03 32.31 -2.55
N LEU A 678 15.21 32.36 -1.25
CA LEU A 678 16.51 32.03 -0.63
C LEU A 678 16.52 30.56 -0.22
N PHE A 679 17.62 29.89 -0.52
CA PHE A 679 17.89 28.50 -0.10
C PHE A 679 19.12 28.47 0.80
N TYR A 680 18.99 27.90 1.99
CA TYR A 680 20.11 27.78 2.95
C TYR A 680 19.88 26.64 3.95
N ASN A 681 20.98 26.20 4.56
CA ASN A 681 20.89 25.21 5.63
C ASN A 681 20.24 25.79 6.89
N LEU A 682 19.45 25.00 7.57
CA LEU A 682 18.80 25.38 8.82
C LEU A 682 19.81 25.90 9.86
N SER A 683 19.56 27.09 10.40
CA SER A 683 20.34 27.70 11.47
C SER A 683 19.44 27.94 12.69
N GLY A 684 18.86 26.91 13.29
CA GLY A 684 17.94 27.06 14.40
C GLY A 684 17.09 25.81 14.57
N LYS A 685 15.80 25.99 14.77
CA LYS A 685 14.84 24.89 15.01
C LYS A 685 13.94 24.71 13.79
N SER A 686 13.71 23.46 13.40
CA SER A 686 12.63 23.09 12.51
C SER A 686 11.97 21.83 13.01
N TYR A 687 10.63 21.84 13.07
CA TYR A 687 9.85 20.69 13.51
C TYR A 687 8.45 20.67 12.90
N ALA A 688 7.87 19.48 12.88
CA ALA A 688 6.48 19.25 12.53
C ALA A 688 5.82 18.36 13.59
N THR A 689 4.74 18.82 14.20
CA THR A 689 3.89 18.03 15.09
C THR A 689 2.53 17.87 14.42
N SER A 690 2.11 16.61 14.18
CA SER A 690 0.83 16.31 13.54
C SER A 690 0.01 15.39 14.43
N PHE A 691 -1.22 15.79 14.71
CA PHE A 691 -2.24 14.97 15.37
C PHE A 691 -3.36 14.69 14.37
N GLN A 692 -3.83 13.44 14.30
CA GLN A 692 -5.00 13.06 13.51
C GLN A 692 -5.89 12.13 14.32
N SER A 693 -7.20 12.37 14.26
CA SER A 693 -8.24 11.46 14.74
C SER A 693 -9.18 11.15 13.58
N GLN A 694 -9.49 9.88 13.37
CA GLN A 694 -10.37 9.40 12.30
C GLN A 694 -11.32 8.36 12.83
N LEU A 695 -12.58 8.49 12.47
CA LEU A 695 -13.65 7.54 12.74
C LEU A 695 -14.27 7.08 11.41
N ASP A 696 -14.24 5.79 11.17
CA ASP A 696 -14.93 5.12 10.06
C ASP A 696 -16.11 4.32 10.64
N VAL A 697 -17.32 4.55 10.15
CA VAL A 697 -18.54 3.87 10.63
C VAL A 697 -19.49 3.54 9.49
N GLU A 698 -20.02 2.31 9.49
CA GLU A 698 -21.14 1.93 8.64
C GLU A 698 -22.46 2.24 9.39
N VAL A 699 -23.04 3.40 9.14
CA VAL A 699 -24.23 3.90 9.88
C VAL A 699 -25.47 3.10 9.52
N LEU A 700 -25.69 2.83 8.25
CA LEU A 700 -26.69 1.93 7.70
C LEU A 700 -26.01 0.89 6.82
N PRO A 701 -26.63 -0.26 6.53
CA PRO A 701 -26.07 -1.21 5.57
C PRO A 701 -25.68 -0.49 4.28
N ARG A 702 -24.38 -0.57 3.92
CA ARG A 702 -23.79 0.04 2.72
C ARG A 702 -23.69 1.58 2.72
N LEU A 703 -23.97 2.25 3.84
CA LEU A 703 -23.72 3.67 4.06
C LEU A 703 -22.52 3.82 4.98
N ASP A 704 -21.35 4.07 4.40
CA ASP A 704 -20.11 4.31 5.10
C ASP A 704 -19.90 5.81 5.29
N ILE A 705 -19.56 6.21 6.50
CA ILE A 705 -19.19 7.59 6.84
C ILE A 705 -17.78 7.55 7.45
N ARG A 706 -16.88 8.36 6.92
CA ARG A 706 -15.55 8.63 7.48
C ARG A 706 -15.49 10.09 7.91
N ILE A 707 -15.11 10.33 9.14
CA ILE A 707 -14.87 11.67 9.69
C ILE A 707 -13.46 11.71 10.21
N ALA A 708 -12.70 12.74 9.86
CA ALA A 708 -11.38 12.95 10.40
C ALA A 708 -11.12 14.42 10.72
N TYR A 709 -10.31 14.63 11.74
CA TYR A 709 -9.76 15.93 12.09
C TYR A 709 -8.25 15.82 12.21
N ARG A 710 -7.54 16.82 11.68
CA ARG A 710 -6.08 16.95 11.78
C ARG A 710 -5.66 18.30 12.29
N PHE A 711 -4.64 18.29 13.13
CA PHE A 711 -3.92 19.46 13.61
C PHE A 711 -2.44 19.34 13.23
N ASN A 712 -1.86 20.38 12.64
CA ASN A 712 -0.44 20.47 12.28
C ASN A 712 0.19 21.73 12.89
N ASP A 713 1.23 21.57 13.69
CA ASP A 713 2.12 22.67 14.11
C ASP A 713 3.49 22.45 13.45
N VAL A 714 3.74 23.17 12.35
CA VAL A 714 4.96 23.05 11.55
C VAL A 714 5.67 24.39 11.54
N LYS A 715 6.85 24.45 12.17
CA LYS A 715 7.63 25.68 12.28
C LYS A 715 9.07 25.47 11.84
N THR A 716 9.60 26.48 11.19
CA THR A 716 10.98 26.53 10.72
C THR A 716 11.59 27.89 11.09
N THR A 717 12.85 27.90 11.46
CA THR A 717 13.59 29.14 11.66
C THR A 717 14.02 29.71 10.30
N TYR A 718 13.34 30.79 9.92
CA TYR A 718 13.66 31.63 8.77
C TYR A 718 14.59 32.77 9.19
N GLN A 719 15.02 33.62 8.24
CA GLN A 719 15.79 34.83 8.60
C GLN A 719 15.02 35.75 9.54
N ALA A 720 13.70 35.82 9.39
CA ALA A 720 12.80 36.60 10.26
C ALA A 720 12.51 35.95 11.63
N GLY A 721 13.06 34.76 11.91
CA GLY A 721 12.83 34.01 13.14
C GLY A 721 12.06 32.70 12.97
N LEU A 722 11.61 32.13 14.09
CA LEU A 722 10.84 30.86 14.09
C LEU A 722 9.39 31.14 13.71
N LEU A 723 9.02 30.80 12.47
CA LEU A 723 7.67 31.04 11.93
C LEU A 723 6.98 29.71 11.55
N GLN A 724 5.65 29.75 11.51
CA GLN A 724 4.86 28.69 10.90
C GLN A 724 5.25 28.54 9.43
N ARG A 725 5.38 27.30 8.94
CA ARG A 725 5.66 27.05 7.53
C ARG A 725 4.54 27.61 6.67
N PRO A 726 4.83 28.38 5.60
CA PRO A 726 3.79 28.94 4.74
C PRO A 726 3.03 27.83 3.99
N PHE A 727 1.77 28.14 3.64
CA PHE A 727 0.84 27.29 2.90
C PHE A 727 0.36 26.04 3.63
N VAL A 728 0.83 25.76 4.83
CA VAL A 728 0.39 24.63 5.66
C VAL A 728 -0.77 25.03 6.56
N SER A 729 -1.91 24.38 6.39
CA SER A 729 -3.09 24.59 7.24
C SER A 729 -2.88 23.97 8.62
N LYS A 730 -3.13 24.77 9.67
CA LYS A 730 -2.98 24.33 11.05
C LYS A 730 -4.09 23.35 11.47
N HIS A 731 -5.30 23.56 11.00
CA HIS A 731 -6.48 22.75 11.29
C HIS A 731 -7.13 22.26 10.00
N LYS A 732 -7.53 21.01 9.95
CA LYS A 732 -8.21 20.41 8.79
C LYS A 732 -9.31 19.49 9.26
N GLY A 733 -10.44 19.51 8.54
CA GLY A 733 -11.56 18.62 8.71
C GLY A 733 -11.79 17.81 7.41
N PHE A 734 -12.22 16.59 7.56
CA PHE A 734 -12.51 15.71 6.43
C PHE A 734 -13.76 14.88 6.75
N THR A 735 -14.68 14.80 5.81
CA THR A 735 -15.83 13.89 5.87
C THR A 735 -16.04 13.26 4.51
N ASN A 736 -16.13 11.93 4.45
CA ASN A 736 -16.54 11.20 3.25
C ASN A 736 -17.79 10.39 3.57
N VAL A 737 -18.78 10.48 2.69
CA VAL A 737 -20.03 9.72 2.75
C VAL A 737 -20.13 8.89 1.49
N ALA A 738 -20.20 7.56 1.63
CA ALA A 738 -20.28 6.62 0.53
C ALA A 738 -21.49 5.70 0.70
N TYR A 739 -22.38 5.69 -0.26
CA TYR A 739 -23.57 4.83 -0.28
C TYR A 739 -23.60 3.96 -1.54
N GLU A 740 -23.90 2.68 -1.35
CA GLU A 740 -24.05 1.73 -2.45
C GLU A 740 -25.40 1.02 -2.36
N THR A 741 -26.16 0.96 -3.46
CA THR A 741 -27.47 0.27 -3.47
C THR A 741 -27.34 -1.24 -3.34
N LEU A 742 -28.45 -1.92 -2.96
CA LEU A 742 -28.48 -3.33 -2.56
C LEU A 742 -27.87 -4.29 -3.60
N LEU A 743 -28.04 -4.01 -4.88
CA LEU A 743 -27.48 -4.83 -5.97
C LEU A 743 -26.17 -4.25 -6.56
N GLY A 744 -25.51 -3.31 -5.84
CA GLY A 744 -24.27 -2.69 -6.30
C GLY A 744 -24.41 -1.85 -7.57
N GLY A 745 -25.63 -1.60 -8.02
CA GLY A 745 -25.89 -0.94 -9.29
C GLY A 745 -25.63 0.57 -9.28
N TRP A 746 -25.90 1.25 -8.17
CA TRP A 746 -25.64 2.67 -7.99
C TRP A 746 -24.70 2.90 -6.81
N LYS A 747 -23.74 3.80 -6.98
CA LYS A 747 -22.84 4.26 -5.93
C LYS A 747 -22.88 5.78 -5.88
N PHE A 748 -22.93 6.33 -4.68
CA PHE A 748 -22.95 7.76 -4.40
C PHE A 748 -21.81 8.06 -3.44
N ASP A 749 -20.92 8.96 -3.83
CA ASP A 749 -19.80 9.37 -3.03
C ASP A 749 -19.77 10.90 -2.89
N ALA A 750 -19.55 11.37 -1.67
CA ALA A 750 -19.35 12.79 -1.39
C ALA A 750 -18.23 12.96 -0.38
N THR A 751 -17.30 13.85 -0.70
CA THR A 751 -16.17 14.21 0.17
C THR A 751 -16.21 15.70 0.47
N ILE A 752 -16.18 16.03 1.74
CA ILE A 752 -16.16 17.39 2.26
C ILE A 752 -14.81 17.59 2.95
N GLN A 753 -14.05 18.58 2.54
CA GLN A 753 -12.79 18.97 3.15
C GLN A 753 -12.90 20.41 3.67
N TRP A 754 -12.65 20.60 4.96
CA TRP A 754 -12.44 21.91 5.55
C TRP A 754 -10.95 22.18 5.69
N GLN A 755 -10.50 23.29 5.14
CA GLN A 755 -9.14 23.78 5.24
C GLN A 755 -9.15 25.04 6.11
N GLY A 756 -8.52 24.96 7.28
CA GLY A 756 -8.33 26.13 8.14
C GLY A 756 -7.26 27.06 7.59
N GLN A 757 -7.09 28.19 8.24
CA GLN A 757 -6.15 29.25 7.84
C GLN A 757 -4.72 28.72 7.63
N LYS A 758 -4.04 29.31 6.67
CA LYS A 758 -2.65 29.07 6.32
C LYS A 758 -1.88 30.40 6.43
N ARG A 759 -0.73 30.37 7.07
CA ARG A 759 0.19 31.52 6.98
C ARG A 759 0.70 31.67 5.55
N LEU A 760 0.77 32.89 5.07
CA LEU A 760 1.32 33.26 3.77
C LEU A 760 2.66 33.99 3.97
N PRO A 761 3.58 33.91 2.97
CA PRO A 761 4.83 34.68 3.02
C PRO A 761 4.58 36.19 3.15
N ASP A 762 5.51 36.90 3.79
CA ASP A 762 5.46 38.34 3.89
C ASP A 762 5.80 38.97 2.52
N LEU A 763 4.87 39.72 1.97
CA LEU A 763 5.02 40.41 0.67
C LEU A 763 5.24 41.92 0.81
N LYS A 764 5.59 42.39 2.02
CA LYS A 764 5.94 43.78 2.22
C LYS A 764 7.07 44.21 1.31
N GLY A 765 6.90 45.31 0.63
CA GLY A 765 7.84 45.84 -0.34
C GLY A 765 7.59 45.38 -1.79
N ASN A 766 6.53 44.59 -2.04
CA ASN A 766 6.01 44.33 -3.38
C ASN A 766 4.85 45.28 -3.67
N PRO A 767 5.04 46.31 -4.52
CA PRO A 767 4.00 47.30 -4.84
C PRO A 767 2.83 46.71 -5.60
N ALA A 768 3.04 45.55 -6.28
CA ALA A 768 1.98 44.86 -7.01
C ALA A 768 1.10 43.97 -6.13
N ALA A 769 1.52 43.72 -4.89
CA ALA A 769 0.79 42.87 -3.95
C ALA A 769 -0.30 43.64 -3.17
N VAL A 770 -1.15 44.41 -3.86
CA VAL A 770 -2.17 45.28 -3.27
C VAL A 770 -3.19 44.50 -2.43
N PHE A 771 -3.49 43.25 -2.80
CA PHE A 771 -4.44 42.37 -2.14
C PHE A 771 -3.75 41.30 -1.26
N ALA A 772 -2.46 41.50 -0.92
CA ALA A 772 -1.74 40.54 -0.10
C ALA A 772 -2.32 40.46 1.31
N ILE A 773 -2.53 39.20 1.74
CA ILE A 773 -2.99 38.87 3.07
C ILE A 773 -1.90 38.05 3.79
N SER A 774 -1.79 38.16 5.11
CA SER A 774 -0.82 37.37 5.91
C SER A 774 -1.27 35.97 6.19
N GLU A 775 -2.58 35.74 6.19
CA GLU A 775 -3.21 34.44 6.41
C GLU A 775 -4.36 34.25 5.41
N SER A 776 -4.49 33.03 4.87
CA SER A 776 -5.63 32.70 4.03
C SER A 776 -6.91 32.62 4.85
N PRO A 777 -8.10 32.88 4.26
CA PRO A 777 -9.35 32.47 4.88
C PRO A 777 -9.39 30.94 5.04
N ASP A 778 -10.27 30.46 5.90
CA ASP A 778 -10.67 29.05 5.90
C ASP A 778 -11.72 28.80 4.81
N PHE A 779 -11.74 27.59 4.26
CA PHE A 779 -12.63 27.25 3.17
C PHE A 779 -13.01 25.78 3.15
N PHE A 780 -14.10 25.50 2.42
CA PHE A 780 -14.58 24.14 2.17
C PHE A 780 -14.42 23.76 0.70
N ILE A 781 -14.03 22.52 0.46
CA ILE A 781 -14.08 21.88 -0.85
C ILE A 781 -15.02 20.69 -0.72
N VAL A 782 -15.98 20.60 -1.65
CA VAL A 782 -16.94 19.50 -1.72
C VAL A 782 -16.83 18.82 -3.07
N ASN A 783 -16.46 17.55 -3.10
CA ASN A 783 -16.42 16.72 -4.30
C ASN A 783 -17.54 15.68 -4.22
N SER A 784 -18.19 15.39 -5.34
CA SER A 784 -19.20 14.33 -5.38
C SER A 784 -19.15 13.55 -6.68
N GLN A 785 -19.47 12.26 -6.61
CA GLN A 785 -19.56 11.36 -7.75
C GLN A 785 -20.76 10.43 -7.61
N VAL A 786 -21.43 10.19 -8.72
CA VAL A 786 -22.44 9.13 -8.85
C VAL A 786 -21.98 8.18 -9.94
N SER A 787 -22.02 6.89 -9.66
CA SER A 787 -21.72 5.87 -10.66
C SER A 787 -22.80 4.79 -10.74
N LYS A 788 -22.95 4.22 -11.94
CA LYS A 788 -23.90 3.16 -12.25
C LYS A 788 -23.18 2.01 -12.91
N THR A 789 -23.22 0.84 -12.27
CA THR A 789 -22.71 -0.40 -12.85
C THR A 789 -23.83 -1.11 -13.61
N ILE A 790 -23.54 -1.53 -14.85
CA ILE A 790 -24.43 -2.20 -15.78
C ILE A 790 -23.81 -3.56 -16.14
N TRP A 791 -24.56 -4.66 -16.00
CA TRP A 791 -24.14 -6.04 -16.29
C TRP A 791 -22.82 -6.47 -15.62
N ASN A 792 -22.45 -5.86 -14.51
CA ASN A 792 -21.17 -6.08 -13.77
C ASN A 792 -19.90 -5.86 -14.61
N LYS A 793 -20.01 -5.26 -15.80
CA LYS A 793 -18.90 -5.05 -16.74
C LYS A 793 -18.69 -3.59 -17.12
N LEU A 794 -19.75 -2.81 -17.21
CA LEU A 794 -19.72 -1.40 -17.61
C LEU A 794 -20.13 -0.54 -16.43
N GLU A 795 -19.29 0.38 -16.01
CA GLU A 795 -19.60 1.41 -15.04
C GLU A 795 -19.57 2.78 -15.72
N LEU A 796 -20.68 3.51 -15.63
CA LEU A 796 -20.77 4.92 -16.04
C LEU A 796 -20.66 5.76 -14.77
N TYR A 797 -19.91 6.86 -14.85
CA TYR A 797 -19.79 7.78 -13.71
C TYR A 797 -19.87 9.25 -14.17
N VAL A 798 -20.42 10.07 -13.29
CA VAL A 798 -20.46 11.51 -13.42
C VAL A 798 -20.16 12.13 -12.05
N GLY A 799 -19.38 13.20 -12.03
CA GLY A 799 -19.01 13.85 -10.79
C GLY A 799 -18.74 15.34 -10.97
N ILE A 800 -18.62 16.00 -9.84
CA ILE A 800 -18.28 17.43 -9.76
C ILE A 800 -17.22 17.58 -8.65
N GLU A 801 -16.08 18.15 -9.02
CA GLU A 801 -15.08 18.64 -8.09
C GLU A 801 -15.42 20.08 -7.70
N ASN A 802 -15.11 20.42 -6.44
CA ASN A 802 -15.33 21.76 -5.89
C ASN A 802 -16.76 22.29 -6.12
N LEU A 803 -17.77 21.50 -5.72
CA LEU A 803 -19.20 21.80 -5.93
C LEU A 803 -19.60 23.22 -5.45
N LEU A 804 -18.96 23.71 -4.37
CA LEU A 804 -19.20 25.04 -3.81
C LEU A 804 -18.60 26.16 -4.67
N ASN A 805 -17.84 25.84 -5.72
CA ASN A 805 -17.21 26.81 -6.61
C ASN A 805 -16.25 27.79 -5.91
N PHE A 806 -15.62 27.34 -4.80
CA PHE A 806 -14.65 28.16 -4.09
C PHE A 806 -13.37 28.29 -4.91
N LYS A 807 -12.81 29.48 -5.01
CA LYS A 807 -11.52 29.75 -5.66
C LYS A 807 -10.79 30.84 -4.88
N GLN A 808 -9.48 30.83 -4.99
CA GLN A 808 -8.62 31.89 -4.46
C GLN A 808 -8.80 33.16 -5.33
N ASP A 809 -9.06 34.29 -4.68
CA ASP A 809 -9.04 35.56 -5.36
C ASP A 809 -7.59 35.98 -5.63
N TYR A 810 -7.33 36.55 -6.78
CA TYR A 810 -6.02 37.05 -7.22
C TYR A 810 -4.85 36.07 -6.97
N PRO A 811 -4.90 34.86 -7.56
CA PRO A 811 -3.87 33.85 -7.33
C PRO A 811 -2.50 34.21 -7.92
N ILE A 812 -2.48 35.18 -8.88
CA ILE A 812 -1.28 35.67 -9.57
C ILE A 812 -1.10 37.15 -9.27
N ILE A 813 0.05 37.51 -8.73
CA ILE A 813 0.44 38.91 -8.50
C ILE A 813 1.03 39.45 -9.79
N SER A 814 0.63 40.69 -10.19
CA SER A 814 1.05 41.34 -11.45
C SER A 814 0.72 40.49 -12.70
N ALA A 815 -0.48 39.86 -12.74
CA ALA A 815 -0.94 39.07 -13.88
C ALA A 815 -0.99 39.89 -15.21
N ASP A 816 -1.28 41.19 -15.10
CA ASP A 816 -1.33 42.10 -16.24
C ASP A 816 0.04 42.41 -16.85
N ASP A 817 1.13 42.31 -16.06
CA ASP A 817 2.50 42.46 -16.51
C ASP A 817 3.40 41.32 -16.04
N PRO A 818 3.30 40.11 -16.65
CA PRO A 818 4.00 38.91 -16.17
C PRO A 818 5.50 38.93 -16.48
N TYR A 819 6.00 39.91 -17.18
CA TYR A 819 7.43 40.16 -17.39
C TYR A 819 8.02 41.20 -16.42
N SER A 820 7.19 41.77 -15.51
CA SER A 820 7.65 42.66 -14.47
C SER A 820 8.48 41.91 -13.43
N GLU A 821 9.29 42.59 -12.69
CA GLU A 821 10.07 42.07 -11.56
C GLU A 821 9.20 41.63 -10.37
N TRP A 822 7.91 41.95 -10.40
CA TRP A 822 6.93 41.71 -9.36
C TRP A 822 5.96 40.58 -9.66
N PHE A 823 6.04 39.98 -10.84
CA PHE A 823 5.19 38.86 -11.20
C PHE A 823 5.41 37.66 -10.30
N ASP A 824 4.32 37.13 -9.72
CA ASP A 824 4.38 35.97 -8.83
C ASP A 824 3.10 35.13 -8.85
N GLY A 825 3.17 33.96 -9.46
CA GLY A 825 2.14 32.93 -9.45
C GLY A 825 2.36 31.84 -8.42
N ALA A 826 3.38 31.94 -7.54
CA ALA A 826 3.68 30.94 -6.53
C ALA A 826 2.92 31.10 -5.21
N MET A 827 2.12 32.19 -5.07
CA MET A 827 1.40 32.53 -3.81
C MET A 827 0.04 31.81 -3.70
N VAL A 828 0.00 30.51 -3.99
CA VAL A 828 -1.23 29.71 -4.03
C VAL A 828 -1.51 29.03 -2.70
N TRP A 829 -2.65 29.36 -2.10
CA TRP A 829 -3.12 28.81 -0.84
C TRP A 829 -4.46 28.03 -0.96
N GLY A 830 -5.20 28.21 -2.05
CA GLY A 830 -6.51 27.61 -2.30
C GLY A 830 -6.64 27.08 -3.74
N PRO A 831 -7.82 26.60 -4.13
CA PRO A 831 -8.11 26.24 -5.53
C PRO A 831 -7.94 27.45 -6.45
N VAL A 832 -7.26 27.27 -7.58
CA VAL A 832 -7.00 28.30 -8.57
C VAL A 832 -8.23 28.53 -9.45
N PHE A 833 -8.91 27.43 -9.81
CA PHE A 833 -10.16 27.45 -10.57
C PHE A 833 -11.31 26.84 -9.75
N GLY A 834 -12.53 27.20 -10.11
CA GLY A 834 -13.72 26.80 -9.34
C GLY A 834 -14.19 25.38 -9.63
N ARG A 835 -15.49 25.20 -9.75
CA ARG A 835 -16.16 23.92 -9.97
C ARG A 835 -15.75 23.28 -11.30
N MET A 836 -15.62 21.94 -11.29
CA MET A 836 -15.25 21.13 -12.44
C MET A 836 -16.17 19.92 -12.57
N ALA A 837 -16.98 19.88 -13.62
CA ALA A 837 -17.79 18.71 -13.93
C ALA A 837 -17.02 17.72 -14.81
N TYR A 838 -17.21 16.43 -14.56
CA TYR A 838 -16.59 15.37 -15.34
C TYR A 838 -17.52 14.18 -15.52
N THR A 839 -17.23 13.37 -16.53
CA THR A 839 -17.92 12.11 -16.80
C THR A 839 -16.95 11.07 -17.34
N GLY A 840 -17.34 9.82 -17.28
CA GLY A 840 -16.56 8.77 -17.90
C GLY A 840 -17.21 7.39 -17.81
N LEU A 841 -16.51 6.43 -18.37
CA LEU A 841 -16.92 5.05 -18.36
C LEU A 841 -15.73 4.13 -18.05
N ARG A 842 -16.03 3.03 -17.37
CA ARG A 842 -15.10 1.92 -17.10
C ARG A 842 -15.74 0.64 -17.62
N PHE A 843 -15.00 -0.07 -18.47
CA PHE A 843 -15.44 -1.36 -19.00
C PHE A 843 -14.40 -2.44 -18.67
N LYS A 844 -14.85 -3.60 -18.20
CA LYS A 844 -13.96 -4.70 -17.84
C LYS A 844 -14.47 -6.05 -18.37
N ILE A 845 -13.49 -6.89 -18.74
CA ILE A 845 -13.69 -8.32 -19.00
C ILE A 845 -12.78 -9.06 -18.01
N ASP A 846 -13.39 -9.76 -17.08
CA ASP A 846 -12.65 -10.52 -16.07
C ASP A 846 -11.91 -11.71 -16.71
N ALA A 847 -10.81 -12.14 -16.13
CA ALA A 847 -10.16 -13.37 -16.48
C ALA A 847 -11.11 -14.54 -16.19
N PRO A 848 -11.08 -15.63 -17.00
CA PRO A 848 -11.88 -16.81 -16.68
C PRO A 848 -11.56 -17.27 -15.27
N SER A 849 -12.59 -17.47 -14.43
CA SER A 849 -12.40 -18.05 -13.09
C SER A 849 -11.67 -19.39 -13.27
N LYS A 850 -10.51 -19.56 -12.63
CA LYS A 850 -9.89 -20.91 -12.55
C LYS A 850 -10.92 -21.81 -11.87
N LYS A 851 -11.50 -22.75 -12.62
CA LYS A 851 -12.35 -23.82 -12.09
C LYS A 851 -11.55 -24.79 -11.24
#